data_da01c636c98b7a3b1ba2dc6a8d90816a
#
_entry.id   da01c636c98b7a3b1ba2dc6a8d90816a
#
_cell.length_a   1.000
_cell.length_b   1.000
_cell.length_c   1.000
_cell.angle_alpha   90.00
_cell.angle_beta   90.00
_cell.angle_gamma   90.00
#
_symmetry.space_group_name_H-M   'P 1'
#
loop_
_entity.id
_entity.type
_entity.pdbx_description
1 polymer ?
#
loop_
_entity_poly.entity_id
_entity_poly.type
_entity_poly.pdbx_seq_one_letter_code
_entity_poly.pdbx_strand_id
1 'polypeptide(L)'
;MTRTLIIGGSAAGAAVAARLRRLDEHQDIVIYEKGSEISYASCGLPYYIGDVLPSRNSLIVTPVETFSHKYRTVVRTLSEVVSINTQKKEITVRDLKDGRKYTDTYDSLVIAAGASPVLPKSIKGIDLPQVTSLRTVDDAERIKKLIVDKKISSVVIAGGGFIGVELAENLVAMQVDTTIVELKSEVIGVFDEEFGRLMSGELRCNGVSVMTETGITGFSAGSDDDRKIVAELSDGSRITADLVVMALGITPNTGFAGGIGLNMDSRGYILVNEYFETGIPGIYAAGDIVAVRHMVNQKQISSALAGPAARGARIISNRIAGLKDAGGFAGTCGSGIVKAFNLECAVTGFSEQFIQSAGLVKDTDYFTVMVTQNNHVGWYPGAKKLHIKGIFEKHTGRILGLEVAGATGTDKIVDVASALILKKGTWEDLVDLDLSYAPQFNAPKSPLNMLGFTAQNIALGLEKQIDVKELTGIIANRRNNANDNCFLLDVREPAEVSVYALPFFTNIPLGQLRERLGEIPQDKKVIITCAVGVRAWNAARILAASGIDTAVLTGGASFFRDYTTAIVNTDSDNRKKEHPKSHGVDRVNGRTDNDEVGKNIEFGKKEMLLDCRGLQCPGPIVKLSDNLEKIRSGNVDRIKVLASDPGFLNDVQAFVSMQEGVQLESCVSKDGDFEAVITSVGAKDAAVTGIGYTPAINKKQTIVVFSGDMDKVMASLVIANAALASGMEVTLFFTFWGLKAITRNGIKSLPLSKFNFLGLGRWMMKKVMRLKKISQPDELLADAMKKGVRIIACSMSMDVMNIKQEDLIPGVEIGGAAQYLAETRTTGNNLFIS
;
A
#
# COMPACT_ATOMS: atom_id res chain seq x y z
N MET A 1 21.34 17.39 46.58
CA MET A 1 21.12 16.90 45.18
C MET A 1 19.70 16.34 45.13
N THR A 2 18.89 16.83 44.21
CA THR A 2 17.56 16.27 44.00
C THR A 2 17.68 14.95 43.22
N ARG A 3 16.92 13.93 43.62
CA ARG A 3 16.96 12.58 43.05
C ARG A 3 15.75 12.31 42.19
N THR A 4 15.96 12.00 40.90
CA THR A 4 14.90 11.64 39.97
C THR A 4 15.04 10.18 39.60
N LEU A 5 13.99 9.39 39.86
CA LEU A 5 13.87 8.03 39.35
C LEU A 5 12.96 7.99 38.14
N ILE A 6 13.36 7.19 37.17
CA ILE A 6 12.64 7.02 35.88
C ILE A 6 12.34 5.53 35.69
N ILE A 7 11.06 5.18 35.56
CA ILE A 7 10.60 3.81 35.31
C ILE A 7 10.39 3.62 33.83
N GLY A 8 11.26 2.85 33.18
CA GLY A 8 11.29 2.62 31.74
C GLY A 8 12.34 3.47 31.03
N GLY A 9 13.19 2.86 30.24
CA GLY A 9 14.34 3.46 29.58
C GLY A 9 14.24 3.64 28.07
N SER A 10 13.06 3.40 27.44
CA SER A 10 12.90 3.58 26.00
C SER A 10 12.57 5.04 25.62
N ALA A 11 11.68 5.33 24.69
CA ALA A 11 11.51 6.65 24.07
C ALA A 11 11.36 7.81 25.09
N ALA A 12 10.35 7.75 25.98
CA ALA A 12 10.08 8.86 26.88
C ALA A 12 11.12 8.94 28.02
N GLY A 13 11.42 7.81 28.68
CA GLY A 13 12.30 7.82 29.85
C GLY A 13 13.75 8.21 29.53
N ALA A 14 14.34 7.66 28.48
CA ALA A 14 15.66 8.05 28.02
C ALA A 14 15.71 9.54 27.61
N ALA A 15 14.65 10.04 26.96
CA ALA A 15 14.56 11.45 26.58
C ALA A 15 14.45 12.39 27.79
N VAL A 16 13.71 11.98 28.87
CA VAL A 16 13.66 12.72 30.14
C VAL A 16 15.05 12.80 30.75
N ALA A 17 15.72 11.65 30.95
CA ALA A 17 17.06 11.60 31.55
C ALA A 17 18.06 12.48 30.81
N ALA A 18 18.12 12.33 29.49
CA ALA A 18 19.05 13.07 28.65
C ALA A 18 18.79 14.59 28.68
N ARG A 19 17.52 15.01 28.70
CA ARG A 19 17.21 16.44 28.80
C ARG A 19 17.43 16.98 30.21
N LEU A 20 17.02 16.25 31.21
CA LEU A 20 17.16 16.69 32.60
C LEU A 20 18.64 16.91 32.94
N ARG A 21 19.56 16.02 32.52
CA ARG A 21 21.00 16.22 32.66
C ARG A 21 21.49 17.51 32.00
N ARG A 22 20.99 17.86 30.83
CA ARG A 22 21.33 19.11 30.14
C ARG A 22 20.82 20.36 30.82
N LEU A 23 19.80 20.23 31.66
CA LEU A 23 19.24 21.33 32.43
C LEU A 23 19.90 21.45 33.80
N ASP A 24 20.33 20.35 34.41
CA ASP A 24 20.98 20.28 35.71
C ASP A 24 22.05 19.19 35.75
N GLU A 25 23.31 19.63 35.77
CA GLU A 25 24.48 18.73 35.86
C GLU A 25 24.64 18.04 37.23
N HIS A 26 23.96 18.53 38.28
CA HIS A 26 24.06 18.01 39.63
C HIS A 26 22.89 17.09 40.01
N GLN A 27 21.91 16.91 39.15
CA GLN A 27 20.78 16.02 39.38
C GLN A 27 21.24 14.55 39.49
N ASP A 28 20.78 13.83 40.49
CA ASP A 28 20.92 12.38 40.59
C ASP A 28 19.80 11.71 39.75
N ILE A 29 20.18 11.03 38.69
CA ILE A 29 19.22 10.45 37.73
C ILE A 29 19.44 8.96 37.63
N VAL A 30 18.40 8.15 37.93
CA VAL A 30 18.43 6.70 37.84
C VAL A 30 17.30 6.23 36.93
N ILE A 31 17.63 5.39 35.97
CA ILE A 31 16.66 4.70 35.12
C ILE A 31 16.56 3.24 35.52
N TYR A 32 15.33 2.77 35.76
CA TYR A 32 14.98 1.37 35.96
C TYR A 32 14.31 0.81 34.71
N GLU A 33 14.96 -0.15 34.05
CA GLU A 33 14.44 -0.79 32.85
C GLU A 33 14.31 -2.30 33.08
N LYS A 34 13.10 -2.81 32.77
CA LYS A 34 12.80 -4.24 32.88
C LYS A 34 13.55 -5.07 31.83
N GLY A 35 13.69 -4.53 30.62
CA GLY A 35 14.41 -5.15 29.52
C GLY A 35 15.92 -5.07 29.63
N SER A 36 16.61 -5.66 28.68
CA SER A 36 18.07 -5.62 28.53
C SER A 36 18.58 -4.32 27.91
N GLU A 37 17.72 -3.60 27.16
CA GLU A 37 18.10 -2.45 26.36
C GLU A 37 17.29 -1.21 26.73
N ILE A 38 17.92 -0.05 26.61
CA ILE A 38 17.27 1.27 26.64
C ILE A 38 17.43 1.95 25.29
N SER A 39 16.71 3.06 25.07
CA SER A 39 16.95 3.94 23.92
C SER A 39 17.05 3.19 22.59
N TYR A 40 16.10 2.32 22.29
CA TYR A 40 16.01 1.60 21.03
C TYR A 40 14.82 2.06 20.17
N ALA A 41 14.93 1.86 18.86
CA ALA A 41 13.93 2.21 17.86
C ALA A 41 12.84 1.12 17.79
N SER A 42 11.82 1.20 18.63
CA SER A 42 10.69 0.25 18.62
C SER A 42 9.94 0.22 17.28
N CYS A 43 9.85 1.36 16.58
CA CYS A 43 9.27 1.42 15.23
C CYS A 43 10.17 0.78 14.15
N GLY A 44 11.42 0.46 14.46
CA GLY A 44 12.37 -0.20 13.55
C GLY A 44 12.27 -1.72 13.53
N LEU A 45 11.51 -2.33 14.45
CA LEU A 45 11.47 -3.80 14.62
C LEU A 45 11.00 -4.56 13.38
N PRO A 46 9.90 -4.16 12.69
CA PRO A 46 9.50 -4.80 11.44
C PRO A 46 10.59 -4.71 10.35
N TYR A 47 11.21 -3.54 10.21
CA TYR A 47 12.25 -3.27 9.22
C TYR A 47 13.56 -4.01 9.48
N TYR A 48 13.85 -4.33 10.75
CA TYR A 48 14.96 -5.22 11.11
C TYR A 48 14.66 -6.67 10.72
N ILE A 49 13.44 -7.13 10.89
CA ILE A 49 13.02 -8.47 10.45
C ILE A 49 13.18 -8.60 8.93
N GLY A 50 12.77 -7.59 8.16
CA GLY A 50 12.83 -7.55 6.70
C GLY A 50 14.19 -7.17 6.08
N ASP A 51 15.27 -7.15 6.86
CA ASP A 51 16.63 -6.76 6.41
C ASP A 51 16.79 -5.32 5.88
N VAL A 52 15.78 -4.47 6.02
CA VAL A 52 15.89 -3.02 5.74
C VAL A 52 16.90 -2.40 6.70
N LEU A 53 16.87 -2.80 7.97
CA LEU A 53 17.89 -2.51 8.96
C LEU A 53 18.83 -3.72 9.08
N PRO A 54 20.11 -3.61 8.66
CA PRO A 54 20.96 -4.78 8.42
C PRO A 54 21.47 -5.46 9.71
N SER A 55 21.43 -4.80 10.85
CA SER A 55 21.97 -5.34 12.11
C SER A 55 21.11 -4.97 13.32
N ARG A 56 21.19 -5.81 14.37
CA ARG A 56 20.61 -5.52 15.68
C ARG A 56 21.04 -4.15 16.23
N ASN A 57 22.29 -3.80 16.02
CA ASN A 57 22.83 -2.52 16.47
C ASN A 57 22.15 -1.30 15.79
N SER A 58 21.59 -1.48 14.61
CA SER A 58 20.80 -0.42 13.93
C SER A 58 19.52 -0.06 14.69
N LEU A 59 19.02 -0.95 15.55
CA LEU A 59 17.87 -0.68 16.42
C LEU A 59 18.26 0.09 17.67
N ILE A 60 19.50 -0.02 18.13
CA ILE A 60 19.97 0.60 19.39
C ILE A 60 20.43 2.03 19.09
N VAL A 61 19.59 3.00 19.48
CA VAL A 61 19.88 4.43 19.25
C VAL A 61 21.09 4.87 20.11
N THR A 62 21.14 4.42 21.38
CA THR A 62 22.28 4.68 22.25
C THR A 62 22.45 3.49 23.21
N PRO A 63 23.57 2.77 23.13
CA PRO A 63 23.86 1.67 24.06
C PRO A 63 23.92 2.13 25.53
N VAL A 64 23.60 1.24 26.46
CA VAL A 64 23.50 1.51 27.91
C VAL A 64 24.74 2.20 28.47
N GLU A 65 25.93 1.66 28.18
CA GLU A 65 27.23 2.19 28.67
C GLU A 65 27.47 3.60 28.12
N THR A 66 27.23 3.79 26.82
CA THR A 66 27.40 5.10 26.16
C THR A 66 26.41 6.12 26.74
N PHE A 67 25.16 5.72 26.97
CA PHE A 67 24.13 6.57 27.57
C PHE A 67 24.49 6.97 28.99
N SER A 68 24.87 5.99 29.81
CA SER A 68 25.28 6.21 31.21
C SER A 68 26.45 7.17 31.31
N HIS A 69 27.49 6.95 30.51
CA HIS A 69 28.66 7.83 30.49
C HIS A 69 28.34 9.25 30.00
N LYS A 70 27.67 9.34 28.85
CA LYS A 70 27.35 10.62 28.19
C LYS A 70 26.44 11.53 29.06
N TYR A 71 25.50 10.92 29.75
CA TYR A 71 24.49 11.66 30.53
C TYR A 71 24.69 11.52 32.03
N ARG A 72 25.81 10.93 32.50
CA ARG A 72 26.09 10.68 33.92
C ARG A 72 24.85 10.15 34.64
N THR A 73 24.23 9.13 34.08
CA THR A 73 22.97 8.55 34.58
C THR A 73 23.21 7.13 35.00
N VAL A 74 22.70 6.71 36.11
CA VAL A 74 22.71 5.31 36.55
C VAL A 74 21.59 4.59 35.76
N VAL A 75 21.94 3.61 34.93
CA VAL A 75 20.97 2.78 34.21
C VAL A 75 21.00 1.36 34.79
N ARG A 76 19.86 0.90 35.27
CA ARG A 76 19.63 -0.42 35.82
C ARG A 76 18.72 -1.21 34.91
N THR A 77 19.30 -1.98 34.00
CA THR A 77 18.58 -2.93 33.15
C THR A 77 18.23 -4.21 33.91
N LEU A 78 17.31 -5.02 33.41
CA LEU A 78 16.80 -6.22 34.06
C LEU A 78 16.30 -5.95 35.50
N SER A 79 15.74 -4.76 35.72
CA SER A 79 15.32 -4.23 37.02
C SER A 79 13.86 -3.76 36.91
N GLU A 80 12.96 -4.59 37.44
CA GLU A 80 11.51 -4.36 37.34
C GLU A 80 11.01 -3.63 38.59
N VAL A 81 10.42 -2.46 38.39
CA VAL A 81 9.69 -1.78 39.50
C VAL A 81 8.37 -2.50 39.72
N VAL A 82 8.13 -3.00 40.93
CA VAL A 82 6.98 -3.83 41.26
C VAL A 82 5.95 -3.12 42.13
N SER A 83 6.35 -2.03 42.79
CA SER A 83 5.41 -1.16 43.58
C SER A 83 5.98 0.22 43.83
N ILE A 84 5.10 1.16 44.13
CA ILE A 84 5.41 2.55 44.51
C ILE A 84 4.75 2.85 45.83
N ASN A 85 5.49 3.47 46.77
CA ASN A 85 4.96 4.03 48.00
C ASN A 85 5.07 5.57 47.96
N THR A 86 3.95 6.25 47.72
CA THR A 86 3.91 7.71 47.54
C THR A 86 4.14 8.48 48.83
N GLN A 87 3.79 7.89 49.99
CA GLN A 87 3.97 8.54 51.32
C GLN A 87 5.45 8.54 51.74
N LYS A 88 6.16 7.41 51.45
CA LYS A 88 7.58 7.31 51.75
C LYS A 88 8.46 7.84 50.64
N LYS A 89 7.88 8.17 49.46
CA LYS A 89 8.58 8.50 48.22
C LYS A 89 9.59 7.41 47.83
N GLU A 90 9.15 6.16 47.77
CA GLU A 90 9.98 4.96 47.63
C GLU A 90 9.38 4.07 46.54
N ILE A 91 10.24 3.45 45.76
CA ILE A 91 9.88 2.35 44.83
C ILE A 91 10.46 1.03 45.36
N THR A 92 9.77 -0.09 45.07
CA THR A 92 10.32 -1.44 45.23
C THR A 92 10.72 -1.99 43.90
N VAL A 93 11.96 -2.43 43.80
CA VAL A 93 12.55 -2.98 42.57
C VAL A 93 12.86 -4.46 42.74
N ARG A 94 12.54 -5.27 41.73
CA ARG A 94 12.96 -6.66 41.65
C ARG A 94 14.08 -6.77 40.61
N ASP A 95 15.24 -7.21 41.01
CA ASP A 95 16.32 -7.60 40.12
C ASP A 95 15.92 -8.91 39.41
N LEU A 96 15.88 -8.90 38.10
CA LEU A 96 15.45 -10.08 37.31
C LEU A 96 16.58 -11.09 37.09
N LYS A 97 17.82 -10.78 37.49
CA LYS A 97 18.95 -11.70 37.42
C LYS A 97 18.94 -12.72 38.55
N ASP A 98 18.60 -12.27 39.76
CA ASP A 98 18.65 -13.09 40.97
C ASP A 98 17.33 -13.12 41.79
N GLY A 99 16.31 -12.36 41.32
CA GLY A 99 15.02 -12.30 41.97
C GLY A 99 14.97 -11.44 43.24
N ARG A 100 16.06 -10.84 43.66
CA ARG A 100 16.16 -10.03 44.86
C ARG A 100 15.32 -8.76 44.75
N LYS A 101 14.63 -8.41 45.84
CA LYS A 101 13.92 -7.14 45.97
C LYS A 101 14.68 -6.17 46.83
N TYR A 102 14.68 -4.89 46.43
CA TYR A 102 15.24 -3.79 47.19
C TYR A 102 14.42 -2.53 46.97
N THR A 103 14.63 -1.50 47.79
CA THR A 103 13.94 -0.23 47.71
C THR A 103 14.87 0.89 47.28
N ASP A 104 14.33 1.93 46.63
CA ASP A 104 15.04 3.16 46.30
C ASP A 104 14.10 4.37 46.48
N THR A 105 14.64 5.51 46.89
CA THR A 105 13.88 6.72 47.20
C THR A 105 14.04 7.80 46.14
N TYR A 106 13.05 8.70 46.02
CA TYR A 106 13.02 9.76 45.05
C TYR A 106 12.52 11.09 45.60
N ASP A 107 12.98 12.19 45.01
CA ASP A 107 12.32 13.49 45.13
C ASP A 107 11.29 13.67 44.02
N SER A 108 11.64 13.24 42.80
CA SER A 108 10.74 13.19 41.63
C SER A 108 10.72 11.80 41.00
N LEU A 109 9.55 11.35 40.57
CA LEU A 109 9.35 10.05 39.88
C LEU A 109 8.72 10.25 38.51
N VAL A 110 9.29 9.62 37.48
CA VAL A 110 8.76 9.63 36.13
C VAL A 110 8.34 8.21 35.74
N ILE A 111 7.04 8.03 35.47
CA ILE A 111 6.46 6.75 35.01
C ILE A 111 6.46 6.75 33.49
N ALA A 112 7.39 6.00 32.90
CA ALA A 112 7.56 5.86 31.43
C ALA A 112 7.61 4.37 31.02
N ALA A 113 6.91 3.50 31.77
CA ALA A 113 6.95 2.05 31.60
C ALA A 113 6.26 1.53 30.32
N GLY A 114 5.70 2.44 29.52
CA GLY A 114 5.12 2.12 28.22
C GLY A 114 3.90 1.19 28.29
N ALA A 115 3.74 0.37 27.26
CA ALA A 115 2.63 -0.58 27.12
C ALA A 115 3.11 -1.93 26.61
N SER A 116 2.35 -2.97 26.87
CA SER A 116 2.58 -4.35 26.40
C SER A 116 1.56 -4.74 25.32
N PRO A 117 1.88 -5.69 24.44
CA PRO A 117 0.92 -6.25 23.49
C PRO A 117 -0.29 -6.84 24.20
N VAL A 118 -1.45 -6.68 23.57
CA VAL A 118 -2.68 -7.32 24.05
C VAL A 118 -2.64 -8.81 23.71
N LEU A 119 -2.64 -9.66 24.74
CA LEU A 119 -2.73 -11.11 24.63
C LEU A 119 -3.97 -11.59 25.40
N PRO A 120 -5.15 -11.69 24.75
CA PRO A 120 -6.39 -12.01 25.42
C PRO A 120 -6.38 -13.45 25.95
N LYS A 121 -6.45 -13.62 27.26
CA LYS A 121 -6.52 -14.95 27.89
C LYS A 121 -7.78 -15.75 27.54
N SER A 122 -8.77 -15.09 26.95
CA SER A 122 -9.98 -15.74 26.42
C SER A 122 -9.71 -16.56 25.15
N ILE A 123 -8.61 -16.29 24.44
CA ILE A 123 -8.22 -17.04 23.26
C ILE A 123 -7.52 -18.31 23.74
N LYS A 124 -8.14 -19.46 23.50
CA LYS A 124 -7.57 -20.76 23.87
C LYS A 124 -6.26 -21.01 23.12
N GLY A 125 -5.25 -21.52 23.80
CA GLY A 125 -3.94 -21.80 23.18
C GLY A 125 -3.05 -20.59 22.95
N ILE A 126 -3.37 -19.41 23.52
CA ILE A 126 -2.58 -18.17 23.39
C ILE A 126 -1.13 -18.33 23.92
N ASP A 127 -0.92 -19.26 24.85
CA ASP A 127 0.39 -19.54 25.47
C ASP A 127 1.21 -20.59 24.73
N LEU A 128 0.77 -21.07 23.55
CA LEU A 128 1.55 -22.01 22.74
C LEU A 128 2.85 -21.37 22.24
N PRO A 129 3.96 -22.15 22.13
CA PRO A 129 5.28 -21.61 21.78
C PRO A 129 5.35 -20.92 20.42
N GLN A 130 4.42 -21.27 19.51
CA GLN A 130 4.31 -20.68 18.19
C GLN A 130 3.51 -19.36 18.17
N VAL A 131 2.91 -18.96 19.28
CA VAL A 131 2.24 -17.66 19.43
C VAL A 131 3.22 -16.66 20.04
N THR A 132 3.39 -15.52 19.39
CA THR A 132 4.33 -14.48 19.83
C THR A 132 3.73 -13.09 19.61
N SER A 133 4.45 -12.08 20.05
CA SER A 133 4.20 -10.66 19.73
C SER A 133 5.49 -9.99 19.27
N LEU A 134 5.38 -8.79 18.73
CA LEU A 134 6.52 -7.97 18.30
C LEU A 134 6.52 -6.66 19.10
N ARG A 135 7.36 -6.57 20.14
CA ARG A 135 7.43 -5.38 20.99
C ARG A 135 8.86 -5.00 21.39
N THR A 136 9.74 -5.97 21.54
CA THR A 136 11.12 -5.79 22.01
C THR A 136 12.13 -6.15 20.92
N VAL A 137 13.39 -5.73 21.12
CA VAL A 137 14.50 -6.11 20.25
C VAL A 137 14.66 -7.63 20.22
N ASP A 138 14.51 -8.27 21.38
CA ASP A 138 14.64 -9.74 21.51
C ASP A 138 13.52 -10.48 20.75
N ASP A 139 12.29 -9.92 20.72
CA ASP A 139 11.20 -10.49 19.90
C ASP A 139 11.56 -10.46 18.40
N ALA A 140 12.03 -9.31 17.93
CA ALA A 140 12.41 -9.15 16.53
C ALA A 140 13.59 -10.05 16.15
N GLU A 141 14.58 -10.15 17.01
CA GLU A 141 15.74 -11.04 16.81
C GLU A 141 15.32 -12.51 16.76
N ARG A 142 14.43 -12.94 17.66
CA ARG A 142 13.87 -14.28 17.66
C ARG A 142 13.11 -14.61 16.37
N ILE A 143 12.21 -13.72 15.94
CA ILE A 143 11.44 -13.93 14.71
C ILE A 143 12.37 -13.97 13.51
N LYS A 144 13.28 -13.00 13.37
CA LYS A 144 14.27 -12.97 12.29
C LYS A 144 15.12 -14.24 12.22
N LYS A 145 15.60 -14.72 13.37
CA LYS A 145 16.39 -15.95 13.44
C LYS A 145 15.60 -17.17 12.96
N LEU A 146 14.32 -17.29 13.34
CA LEU A 146 13.47 -18.38 12.86
C LEU A 146 13.33 -18.38 11.33
N ILE A 147 13.21 -17.18 10.72
CA ILE A 147 13.13 -17.02 9.26
C ILE A 147 14.47 -17.40 8.60
N VAL A 148 15.58 -16.82 9.07
CA VAL A 148 16.92 -17.04 8.50
C VAL A 148 17.35 -18.50 8.61
N ASP A 149 17.08 -19.16 9.73
CA ASP A 149 17.34 -20.58 9.94
C ASP A 149 16.40 -21.49 9.11
N LYS A 150 15.50 -20.91 8.31
CA LYS A 150 14.45 -21.62 7.53
C LYS A 150 13.58 -22.55 8.39
N LYS A 151 13.33 -22.15 9.63
CA LYS A 151 12.47 -22.89 10.57
C LYS A 151 10.98 -22.52 10.41
N ILE A 152 10.71 -21.35 9.81
CA ILE A 152 9.38 -20.89 9.49
C ILE A 152 9.33 -20.40 8.03
N SER A 153 8.23 -20.68 7.36
CA SER A 153 7.92 -20.28 5.98
C SER A 153 6.54 -19.62 5.87
N SER A 154 5.75 -19.68 6.94
CA SER A 154 4.40 -19.13 6.97
C SER A 154 4.12 -18.45 8.32
N VAL A 155 3.50 -17.26 8.27
CA VAL A 155 3.17 -16.45 9.44
C VAL A 155 1.74 -15.94 9.34
N VAL A 156 0.97 -16.10 10.43
CA VAL A 156 -0.31 -15.41 10.62
C VAL A 156 -0.10 -14.20 11.52
N ILE A 157 -0.54 -13.04 11.09
CA ILE A 157 -0.55 -11.80 11.86
C ILE A 157 -1.98 -11.56 12.35
N ALA A 158 -2.16 -11.59 13.66
CA ALA A 158 -3.44 -11.30 14.29
C ALA A 158 -3.56 -9.79 14.53
N GLY A 159 -4.30 -9.10 13.66
CA GLY A 159 -4.51 -7.66 13.69
C GLY A 159 -3.82 -6.92 12.54
N GLY A 160 -4.63 -6.17 11.77
CA GLY A 160 -4.22 -5.37 10.62
C GLY A 160 -3.92 -3.89 10.96
N GLY A 161 -3.46 -3.59 12.18
CA GLY A 161 -3.01 -2.24 12.56
C GLY A 161 -1.65 -1.90 11.91
N PHE A 162 -1.08 -0.73 12.25
CA PHE A 162 0.20 -0.26 11.70
C PHE A 162 1.32 -1.30 11.79
N ILE A 163 1.51 -1.89 12.97
CA ILE A 163 2.53 -2.92 13.19
C ILE A 163 2.29 -4.16 12.31
N GLY A 164 1.01 -4.58 12.20
CA GLY A 164 0.66 -5.74 11.39
C GLY A 164 0.92 -5.53 9.91
N VAL A 165 0.59 -4.35 9.38
CA VAL A 165 0.80 -3.97 7.98
C VAL A 165 2.29 -3.84 7.65
N GLU A 166 3.06 -3.12 8.49
CA GLU A 166 4.52 -2.98 8.32
C GLU A 166 5.25 -4.33 8.43
N LEU A 167 4.81 -5.19 9.36
CA LEU A 167 5.38 -6.53 9.50
C LEU A 167 5.08 -7.40 8.27
N ALA A 168 3.86 -7.33 7.73
CA ALA A 168 3.48 -8.12 6.56
C ALA A 168 4.34 -7.79 5.33
N GLU A 169 4.56 -6.50 5.02
CA GLU A 169 5.48 -6.09 3.96
C GLU A 169 6.88 -6.70 4.13
N ASN A 170 7.42 -6.60 5.35
CA ASN A 170 8.76 -7.07 5.66
C ASN A 170 8.88 -8.61 5.64
N LEU A 171 7.84 -9.35 6.03
CA LEU A 171 7.80 -10.80 5.93
C LEU A 171 7.75 -11.27 4.47
N VAL A 172 6.92 -10.63 3.65
CA VAL A 172 6.85 -10.92 2.21
C VAL A 172 8.19 -10.66 1.53
N ALA A 173 8.89 -9.57 1.90
CA ALA A 173 10.25 -9.29 1.40
C ALA A 173 11.26 -10.40 1.75
N MET A 174 11.03 -11.10 2.86
CA MET A 174 11.81 -12.29 3.29
C MET A 174 11.26 -13.61 2.72
N GLN A 175 10.33 -13.56 1.76
CA GLN A 175 9.70 -14.72 1.14
C GLN A 175 8.94 -15.63 2.12
N VAL A 176 8.33 -15.04 3.13
CA VAL A 176 7.47 -15.72 4.11
C VAL A 176 6.01 -15.58 3.67
N ASP A 177 5.30 -16.68 3.55
CA ASP A 177 3.86 -16.69 3.29
C ASP A 177 3.13 -16.01 4.46
N THR A 178 2.41 -14.93 4.17
CA THR A 178 1.90 -14.03 5.19
C THR A 178 0.40 -13.83 5.07
N THR A 179 -0.29 -14.09 6.18
CA THR A 179 -1.74 -13.86 6.30
C THR A 179 -2.02 -12.87 7.42
N ILE A 180 -2.77 -11.81 7.13
CA ILE A 180 -3.34 -10.90 8.14
C ILE A 180 -4.78 -11.34 8.43
N VAL A 181 -5.12 -11.47 9.72
CA VAL A 181 -6.49 -11.69 10.19
C VAL A 181 -6.93 -10.46 10.98
N GLU A 182 -7.94 -9.74 10.50
CA GLU A 182 -8.45 -8.50 11.10
C GLU A 182 -9.96 -8.63 11.39
N LEU A 183 -10.36 -8.26 12.61
CA LEU A 183 -11.76 -8.31 13.06
C LEU A 183 -12.62 -7.22 12.40
N LYS A 184 -12.05 -6.07 12.07
CA LYS A 184 -12.75 -4.99 11.40
C LYS A 184 -12.93 -5.28 9.91
N SER A 185 -13.76 -4.46 9.26
CA SER A 185 -14.03 -4.58 7.82
C SER A 185 -12.80 -4.35 6.94
N GLU A 186 -11.82 -3.58 7.43
CA GLU A 186 -10.58 -3.29 6.71
C GLU A 186 -9.38 -3.17 7.68
N VAL A 187 -8.17 -3.30 7.14
CA VAL A 187 -6.93 -3.03 7.89
C VAL A 187 -6.80 -1.54 8.21
N ILE A 188 -5.79 -1.17 9.02
CA ILE A 188 -5.53 0.22 9.46
C ILE A 188 -6.77 0.93 10.00
N GLY A 189 -7.54 0.28 10.86
CA GLY A 189 -8.86 0.70 11.36
C GLY A 189 -8.94 2.03 12.13
N VAL A 190 -7.92 2.88 12.07
CA VAL A 190 -7.96 4.29 12.50
C VAL A 190 -8.38 5.22 11.35
N PHE A 191 -8.29 4.72 10.11
CA PHE A 191 -8.77 5.37 8.91
C PHE A 191 -10.21 4.99 8.61
N ASP A 192 -10.86 5.77 7.77
CA ASP A 192 -12.15 5.40 7.20
C ASP A 192 -12.01 4.18 6.25
N GLU A 193 -13.12 3.45 6.08
CA GLU A 193 -13.16 2.17 5.37
C GLU A 193 -12.54 2.25 3.96
N GLU A 194 -12.79 3.33 3.24
CA GLU A 194 -12.29 3.50 1.88
C GLU A 194 -10.75 3.54 1.79
N PHE A 195 -10.07 4.10 2.78
CA PHE A 195 -8.60 4.12 2.86
C PHE A 195 -8.05 2.78 3.32
N GLY A 196 -8.70 2.15 4.30
CA GLY A 196 -8.39 0.79 4.74
C GLY A 196 -8.48 -0.21 3.59
N ARG A 197 -9.49 -0.05 2.73
CA ARG A 197 -9.70 -0.88 1.54
C ARG A 197 -8.59 -0.73 0.50
N LEU A 198 -8.14 0.49 0.24
CA LEU A 198 -6.97 0.71 -0.65
C LEU A 198 -5.73 -0.01 -0.10
N MET A 199 -5.48 0.05 1.21
CA MET A 199 -4.37 -0.65 1.86
C MET A 199 -4.53 -2.17 1.79
N SER A 200 -5.73 -2.70 2.05
CA SER A 200 -6.02 -4.13 1.90
C SER A 200 -5.78 -4.61 0.46
N GLY A 201 -6.17 -3.78 -0.53
CA GLY A 201 -5.92 -4.05 -1.95
C GLY A 201 -4.43 -4.09 -2.29
N GLU A 202 -3.65 -3.11 -1.80
CA GLU A 202 -2.19 -3.05 -2.01
C GLU A 202 -1.49 -4.27 -1.39
N LEU A 203 -1.88 -4.67 -0.18
CA LEU A 203 -1.35 -5.85 0.50
C LEU A 203 -1.61 -7.12 -0.32
N ARG A 204 -2.86 -7.33 -0.79
CA ARG A 204 -3.23 -8.50 -1.61
C ARG A 204 -2.50 -8.53 -2.94
N CYS A 205 -2.37 -7.38 -3.61
CA CYS A 205 -1.60 -7.26 -4.87
C CYS A 205 -0.14 -7.66 -4.72
N ASN A 206 0.42 -7.54 -3.51
CA ASN A 206 1.80 -7.90 -3.21
C ASN A 206 1.93 -9.26 -2.48
N GLY A 207 0.91 -10.11 -2.52
CA GLY A 207 0.98 -11.50 -2.06
C GLY A 207 0.66 -11.73 -0.58
N VAL A 208 0.15 -10.72 0.14
CA VAL A 208 -0.36 -10.90 1.50
C VAL A 208 -1.80 -11.38 1.44
N SER A 209 -2.12 -12.49 2.09
CA SER A 209 -3.52 -12.88 2.32
C SER A 209 -4.13 -11.98 3.40
N VAL A 210 -5.23 -11.30 3.10
CA VAL A 210 -5.90 -10.40 4.06
C VAL A 210 -7.33 -10.87 4.30
N MET A 211 -7.60 -11.33 5.51
CA MET A 211 -8.91 -11.77 5.99
C MET A 211 -9.47 -10.71 6.93
N THR A 212 -10.52 -10.03 6.50
CA THR A 212 -11.23 -9.02 7.29
C THR A 212 -12.55 -9.57 7.83
N GLU A 213 -13.21 -8.82 8.73
CA GLU A 213 -14.45 -9.21 9.41
C GLU A 213 -14.36 -10.58 10.12
N THR A 214 -13.13 -10.98 10.47
CA THR A 214 -12.84 -12.31 11.00
C THR A 214 -11.88 -12.19 12.18
N GLY A 215 -12.23 -12.78 13.31
CA GLY A 215 -11.42 -12.81 14.53
C GLY A 215 -10.80 -14.17 14.78
N ILE A 216 -9.67 -14.22 15.50
CA ILE A 216 -9.09 -15.47 15.98
C ILE A 216 -9.79 -15.85 17.29
N THR A 217 -10.31 -17.07 17.37
CA THR A 217 -11.04 -17.59 18.53
C THR A 217 -10.23 -18.59 19.35
N GLY A 218 -9.24 -19.24 18.74
CA GLY A 218 -8.40 -20.21 19.43
C GLY A 218 -7.17 -20.63 18.61
N PHE A 219 -6.25 -21.32 19.29
CA PHE A 219 -5.08 -21.95 18.71
C PHE A 219 -4.98 -23.40 19.16
N SER A 220 -4.51 -24.28 18.29
CA SER A 220 -4.18 -25.67 18.59
C SER A 220 -2.91 -26.09 17.85
N ALA A 221 -2.22 -27.12 18.36
CA ALA A 221 -1.08 -27.72 17.66
C ALA A 221 -1.55 -28.38 16.35
N GLY A 222 -0.72 -28.40 15.32
CA GLY A 222 -1.02 -29.07 14.06
C GLY A 222 -1.15 -30.58 14.26
N SER A 223 -2.14 -31.19 13.60
CA SER A 223 -2.41 -32.65 13.73
C SER A 223 -1.28 -33.51 13.14
N ASP A 224 -0.62 -33.01 12.09
CA ASP A 224 0.34 -33.77 11.29
C ASP A 224 1.79 -33.34 11.54
N ASP A 225 1.99 -32.17 12.16
CA ASP A 225 3.29 -31.63 12.51
C ASP A 225 3.17 -30.71 13.74
N ASP A 226 3.64 -31.16 14.89
CA ASP A 226 3.63 -30.40 16.16
C ASP A 226 4.39 -29.07 16.11
N ARG A 227 5.19 -28.85 15.05
CA ARG A 227 5.87 -27.58 14.82
C ARG A 227 4.93 -26.52 14.27
N LYS A 228 3.78 -26.91 13.70
CA LYS A 228 2.80 -26.00 13.15
C LYS A 228 1.70 -25.67 14.16
N ILE A 229 1.08 -24.53 13.97
CA ILE A 229 -0.05 -24.03 14.73
C ILE A 229 -1.25 -23.86 13.82
N VAL A 230 -2.41 -24.24 14.33
CA VAL A 230 -3.70 -24.00 13.68
C VAL A 230 -4.41 -22.87 14.39
N ALA A 231 -4.66 -21.77 13.70
CA ALA A 231 -5.52 -20.68 14.16
C ALA A 231 -6.97 -20.96 13.78
N GLU A 232 -7.87 -20.98 14.76
CA GLU A 232 -9.32 -21.13 14.59
C GLU A 232 -9.94 -19.74 14.47
N LEU A 233 -10.79 -19.54 13.46
CA LEU A 233 -11.37 -18.25 13.14
C LEU A 233 -12.85 -18.17 13.51
N SER A 234 -13.38 -16.96 13.64
CA SER A 234 -14.77 -16.71 14.05
C SER A 234 -15.81 -17.14 13.00
N ASP A 235 -15.42 -17.28 11.74
CA ASP A 235 -16.24 -17.80 10.64
C ASP A 235 -16.21 -19.35 10.57
N GLY A 236 -15.53 -20.01 11.51
CA GLY A 236 -15.34 -21.46 11.55
C GLY A 236 -14.21 -22.00 10.66
N SER A 237 -13.56 -21.17 9.89
CA SER A 237 -12.39 -21.54 9.08
C SER A 237 -11.13 -21.71 9.94
N ARG A 238 -10.08 -22.31 9.37
CA ARG A 238 -8.81 -22.61 10.04
C ARG A 238 -7.64 -22.26 9.15
N ILE A 239 -6.60 -21.70 9.75
CA ILE A 239 -5.34 -21.38 9.08
C ILE A 239 -4.21 -22.13 9.79
N THR A 240 -3.42 -22.87 9.03
CA THR A 240 -2.21 -23.53 9.54
C THR A 240 -0.98 -22.71 9.18
N ALA A 241 -0.14 -22.40 10.17
CA ALA A 241 1.09 -21.64 9.97
C ALA A 241 2.22 -22.17 10.86
N ASP A 242 3.44 -21.67 10.64
CA ASP A 242 4.58 -21.98 11.49
C ASP A 242 4.65 -21.07 12.72
N LEU A 243 4.12 -19.84 12.59
CA LEU A 243 4.17 -18.84 13.66
C LEU A 243 2.93 -17.93 13.59
N VAL A 244 2.46 -17.48 14.75
CA VAL A 244 1.44 -16.44 14.88
C VAL A 244 2.05 -15.24 15.60
N VAL A 245 1.89 -14.04 15.03
CA VAL A 245 2.28 -12.77 15.65
C VAL A 245 1.05 -11.98 16.06
N MET A 246 0.88 -11.79 17.37
CA MET A 246 -0.25 -11.04 17.94
C MET A 246 0.02 -9.54 17.82
N ALA A 247 -0.79 -8.82 17.05
CA ALA A 247 -0.75 -7.38 16.80
C ALA A 247 -2.10 -6.69 17.10
N LEU A 248 -2.83 -7.18 18.12
CA LEU A 248 -4.20 -6.75 18.49
C LEU A 248 -4.27 -5.40 19.23
N GLY A 249 -3.16 -4.68 19.31
CA GLY A 249 -3.03 -3.43 20.04
C GLY A 249 -2.23 -3.59 21.33
N ILE A 250 -2.32 -2.58 22.18
CA ILE A 250 -1.49 -2.46 23.40
C ILE A 250 -2.31 -2.15 24.64
N THR A 251 -1.82 -2.55 25.81
CA THR A 251 -2.35 -2.22 27.15
C THR A 251 -1.26 -1.55 27.96
N PRO A 252 -1.57 -0.47 28.73
CA PRO A 252 -0.57 0.26 29.49
C PRO A 252 -0.02 -0.59 30.65
N ASN A 253 1.26 -0.46 30.93
CA ASN A 253 1.95 -1.19 32.01
C ASN A 253 1.75 -0.51 33.35
N THR A 254 0.54 -0.47 33.90
CA THR A 254 0.18 0.23 35.13
C THR A 254 0.01 -0.67 36.37
N GLY A 255 0.16 -1.99 36.23
CA GLY A 255 -0.11 -2.95 37.31
C GLY A 255 0.71 -2.72 38.58
N PHE A 256 1.95 -2.23 38.48
CA PHE A 256 2.82 -1.88 39.64
C PHE A 256 2.38 -0.60 40.35
N ALA A 257 1.55 0.21 39.74
CA ALA A 257 1.06 1.49 40.27
C ALA A 257 -0.40 1.40 40.80
N GLY A 258 -0.91 0.18 41.00
CA GLY A 258 -2.24 -0.05 41.55
C GLY A 258 -2.32 0.44 43.00
N GLY A 259 -3.40 1.13 43.38
CA GLY A 259 -3.71 1.56 44.74
C GLY A 259 -2.96 2.79 45.26
N ILE A 260 -2.12 3.45 44.44
CA ILE A 260 -1.41 4.66 44.87
C ILE A 260 -2.18 5.96 44.64
N GLY A 261 -3.41 5.90 44.12
CA GLY A 261 -4.26 7.08 43.87
C GLY A 261 -4.06 7.76 42.53
N LEU A 262 -3.46 7.08 41.52
CA LEU A 262 -3.39 7.61 40.17
C LEU A 262 -4.78 7.62 39.51
N ASN A 263 -5.11 8.73 38.88
CA ASN A 263 -6.29 8.80 38.04
C ASN A 263 -6.01 8.06 36.70
N MET A 264 -6.85 7.09 36.37
CA MET A 264 -6.71 6.31 35.14
C MET A 264 -8.04 6.29 34.36
N ASP A 265 -7.98 6.13 33.05
CA ASP A 265 -9.16 5.86 32.22
C ASP A 265 -9.63 4.40 32.41
N SER A 266 -10.78 4.04 31.81
CA SER A 266 -11.36 2.69 31.85
C SER A 266 -10.46 1.59 31.26
N ARG A 267 -9.44 1.97 30.47
CA ARG A 267 -8.46 1.05 29.86
C ARG A 267 -7.15 1.00 30.63
N GLY A 268 -7.04 1.74 31.75
CA GLY A 268 -5.86 1.75 32.62
C GLY A 268 -4.77 2.75 32.23
N TYR A 269 -5.01 3.65 31.24
CA TYR A 269 -4.07 4.73 30.91
C TYR A 269 -4.07 5.81 31.98
N ILE A 270 -2.87 6.25 32.41
CA ILE A 270 -2.73 7.32 33.40
C ILE A 270 -3.20 8.64 32.81
N LEU A 271 -4.16 9.32 33.46
CA LEU A 271 -4.61 10.66 33.10
C LEU A 271 -3.59 11.69 33.59
N VAL A 272 -3.13 12.55 32.69
CA VAL A 272 -2.18 13.61 32.99
C VAL A 272 -2.71 14.98 32.58
N ASN A 273 -2.24 16.03 33.23
CA ASN A 273 -2.50 17.40 32.79
C ASN A 273 -1.56 17.83 31.66
N GLU A 274 -1.64 19.09 31.21
CA GLU A 274 -0.79 19.66 30.15
C GLU A 274 0.72 19.66 30.50
N TYR A 275 1.10 19.44 31.76
CA TYR A 275 2.47 19.34 32.25
C TYR A 275 2.92 17.90 32.48
N PHE A 276 2.09 16.92 32.09
CA PHE A 276 2.30 15.48 32.34
C PHE A 276 2.39 15.13 33.85
N GLU A 277 1.78 15.92 34.70
CA GLU A 277 1.62 15.64 36.12
C GLU A 277 0.43 14.71 36.33
N THR A 278 0.57 13.73 37.20
CA THR A 278 -0.44 12.69 37.50
C THR A 278 -1.49 13.09 38.53
N GLY A 279 -1.38 14.28 39.06
CA GLY A 279 -2.16 14.74 40.23
C GLY A 279 -1.52 14.38 41.59
N ILE A 280 -0.54 13.49 41.62
CA ILE A 280 0.27 13.20 42.83
C ILE A 280 1.54 14.06 42.76
N PRO A 281 1.80 14.89 43.79
CA PRO A 281 2.96 15.79 43.79
C PRO A 281 4.27 15.06 43.55
N GLY A 282 5.08 15.54 42.59
CA GLY A 282 6.39 14.99 42.28
C GLY A 282 6.36 13.71 41.45
N ILE A 283 5.15 13.26 41.02
CA ILE A 283 5.00 12.10 40.10
C ILE A 283 4.47 12.55 38.73
N TYR A 284 5.23 12.21 37.70
CA TYR A 284 4.95 12.50 36.29
C TYR A 284 4.78 11.21 35.51
N ALA A 285 4.07 11.25 34.38
CA ALA A 285 3.99 10.10 33.49
C ALA A 285 4.03 10.53 32.01
N ALA A 286 4.68 9.76 31.14
CA ALA A 286 4.75 10.01 29.69
C ALA A 286 4.97 8.73 28.87
N GLY A 287 4.76 8.82 27.57
CA GLY A 287 4.88 7.71 26.61
C GLY A 287 3.58 6.92 26.49
N ASP A 288 3.67 5.67 26.05
CA ASP A 288 2.51 4.83 25.74
C ASP A 288 1.65 4.45 26.96
N ILE A 289 2.01 4.89 28.13
CA ILE A 289 1.30 4.60 29.39
C ILE A 289 0.24 5.65 29.73
N VAL A 290 0.25 6.82 29.06
CA VAL A 290 -0.63 7.95 29.39
C VAL A 290 -1.76 8.16 28.39
N ALA A 291 -2.86 8.74 28.88
CA ALA A 291 -3.84 9.41 28.05
C ALA A 291 -3.57 10.91 28.03
N VAL A 292 -3.64 11.50 26.83
CA VAL A 292 -3.36 12.92 26.59
C VAL A 292 -4.54 13.58 25.89
N ARG A 293 -4.64 14.91 26.00
CA ARG A 293 -5.73 15.67 25.40
C ARG A 293 -5.65 15.65 23.86
N HIS A 294 -6.77 15.36 23.21
CA HIS A 294 -6.91 15.47 21.76
C HIS A 294 -7.34 16.90 21.36
N MET A 295 -6.68 17.44 20.34
CA MET A 295 -6.87 18.85 19.94
C MET A 295 -8.27 19.19 19.43
N VAL A 296 -8.93 18.24 18.76
CA VAL A 296 -10.23 18.50 18.13
C VAL A 296 -11.36 18.57 19.15
N ASN A 297 -11.51 17.56 20.03
CA ASN A 297 -12.62 17.45 20.98
C ASN A 297 -12.25 17.71 22.44
N GLN A 298 -10.97 18.00 22.71
CA GLN A 298 -10.41 18.25 24.04
C GLN A 298 -10.54 17.08 25.04
N LYS A 299 -10.96 15.88 24.60
CA LYS A 299 -11.05 14.68 25.44
C LYS A 299 -9.70 14.00 25.58
N GLN A 300 -9.53 13.24 26.66
CA GLN A 300 -8.35 12.40 26.87
C GLN A 300 -8.42 11.17 25.95
N ILE A 301 -7.34 10.90 25.25
CA ILE A 301 -7.16 9.73 24.39
C ILE A 301 -5.80 9.06 24.67
N SER A 302 -5.73 7.74 24.51
CA SER A 302 -4.44 7.05 24.46
C SER A 302 -3.75 7.38 23.14
N SER A 303 -2.45 7.67 23.20
CA SER A 303 -1.65 8.03 22.02
C SER A 303 -0.29 7.36 22.10
N ALA A 304 -0.18 6.18 21.50
CA ALA A 304 1.08 5.44 21.40
C ALA A 304 1.92 5.95 20.20
N LEU A 305 2.23 7.24 20.23
CA LEU A 305 2.98 7.93 19.18
C LEU A 305 4.25 8.56 19.75
N ALA A 306 5.35 8.49 19.00
CA ALA A 306 6.64 9.04 19.41
C ALA A 306 6.62 10.56 19.62
N GLY A 307 5.81 11.30 18.87
CA GLY A 307 5.68 12.75 18.99
C GLY A 307 5.21 13.22 20.38
N PRO A 308 4.05 12.79 20.88
CA PRO A 308 3.59 13.06 22.25
C PRO A 308 4.58 12.60 23.32
N ALA A 309 5.17 11.42 23.18
CA ALA A 309 6.18 10.90 24.11
C ALA A 309 7.40 11.82 24.23
N ALA A 310 7.96 12.27 23.10
CA ALA A 310 9.12 13.18 23.07
C ALA A 310 8.80 14.58 23.64
N ARG A 311 7.61 15.13 23.32
CA ARG A 311 7.16 16.41 23.88
C ARG A 311 6.90 16.31 25.36
N GLY A 312 6.26 15.21 25.82
CA GLY A 312 6.05 14.94 27.26
C GLY A 312 7.35 14.85 28.01
N ALA A 313 8.34 14.14 27.50
CA ALA A 313 9.67 14.06 28.11
C ALA A 313 10.32 15.44 28.28
N ARG A 314 10.20 16.31 27.27
CA ARG A 314 10.71 17.69 27.33
C ARG A 314 10.02 18.52 28.41
N ILE A 315 8.68 18.44 28.49
CA ILE A 315 7.88 19.21 29.46
C ILE A 315 8.17 18.74 30.88
N ILE A 316 8.18 17.42 31.15
CA ILE A 316 8.51 16.84 32.44
C ILE A 316 9.89 17.31 32.90
N SER A 317 10.90 17.25 32.03
CA SER A 317 12.25 17.70 32.40
C SER A 317 12.30 19.19 32.75
N ASN A 318 11.57 20.03 32.00
CA ASN A 318 11.46 21.46 32.33
C ASN A 318 10.81 21.69 33.68
N ARG A 319 9.73 20.93 33.99
CA ARG A 319 9.03 21.04 35.29
C ARG A 319 9.92 20.61 36.46
N ILE A 320 10.59 19.47 36.36
CA ILE A 320 11.53 18.97 37.38
C ILE A 320 12.69 19.96 37.62
N ALA A 321 13.21 20.57 36.52
CA ALA A 321 14.26 21.58 36.61
C ALA A 321 13.78 22.97 37.07
N GLY A 322 12.49 23.15 37.41
CA GLY A 322 11.94 24.40 37.88
C GLY A 322 11.62 25.44 36.80
N LEU A 323 11.68 25.12 35.52
CA LEU A 323 11.37 26.01 34.40
C LEU A 323 9.84 26.12 34.21
N LYS A 324 9.14 26.84 35.09
CA LYS A 324 7.67 26.89 35.13
C LYS A 324 7.05 27.58 33.90
N ASP A 325 7.75 28.55 33.31
CA ASP A 325 7.25 29.36 32.19
C ASP A 325 7.48 28.73 30.81
N ALA A 326 7.96 27.47 30.76
CA ALA A 326 8.30 26.77 29.51
C ALA A 326 7.09 26.26 28.70
N GLY A 327 5.86 26.58 29.11
CA GLY A 327 4.61 26.16 28.45
C GLY A 327 4.25 24.70 28.70
N GLY A 328 2.99 24.37 28.46
CA GLY A 328 2.44 23.02 28.58
C GLY A 328 2.22 22.33 27.22
N PHE A 329 1.73 21.10 27.25
CA PHE A 329 1.36 20.32 26.10
C PHE A 329 -0.02 20.74 25.59
N ALA A 330 -0.09 21.31 24.40
CA ALA A 330 -1.36 21.75 23.82
C ALA A 330 -2.31 20.58 23.52
N GLY A 331 -1.78 19.38 23.34
CA GLY A 331 -2.52 18.18 22.97
C GLY A 331 -1.91 17.51 21.74
N THR A 332 -2.59 16.48 21.23
CA THR A 332 -2.22 15.75 20.01
C THR A 332 -3.36 15.79 19.01
N CYS A 333 -3.03 15.85 17.71
CA CYS A 333 -3.97 15.62 16.61
C CYS A 333 -4.09 14.13 16.28
N GLY A 334 -3.33 13.25 16.91
CA GLY A 334 -3.30 11.82 16.56
C GLY A 334 -2.72 11.55 15.19
N SER A 335 -1.83 12.44 14.68
CA SER A 335 -1.25 12.30 13.35
C SER A 335 -0.46 11.01 13.23
N GLY A 336 -0.78 10.19 12.25
CA GLY A 336 -0.16 8.91 11.95
C GLY A 336 0.02 8.71 10.46
N ILE A 337 1.02 7.92 10.11
CA ILE A 337 1.32 7.52 8.72
C ILE A 337 1.78 6.08 8.71
N VAL A 338 1.38 5.34 7.69
CA VAL A 338 1.82 3.96 7.43
C VAL A 338 2.08 3.81 5.94
N LYS A 339 3.09 3.03 5.62
CA LYS A 339 3.40 2.63 4.25
C LYS A 339 3.43 1.11 4.17
N ALA A 340 2.83 0.58 3.09
CA ALA A 340 3.07 -0.78 2.65
C ALA A 340 3.28 -0.77 1.14
N PHE A 341 4.38 -1.35 0.70
CA PHE A 341 4.79 -1.43 -0.71
C PHE A 341 4.80 -0.05 -1.40
N ASN A 342 3.83 0.21 -2.29
CA ASN A 342 3.77 1.45 -3.06
C ASN A 342 2.69 2.42 -2.55
N LEU A 343 1.99 2.09 -1.46
CA LEU A 343 0.91 2.90 -0.91
C LEU A 343 1.28 3.45 0.47
N GLU A 344 1.14 4.76 0.61
CA GLU A 344 1.20 5.49 1.87
C GLU A 344 -0.21 5.91 2.27
N CYS A 345 -0.59 5.70 3.53
CA CYS A 345 -1.80 6.26 4.12
C CYS A 345 -1.44 7.10 5.34
N ALA A 346 -1.93 8.34 5.38
CA ALA A 346 -1.67 9.24 6.50
C ALA A 346 -2.96 9.93 6.99
N VAL A 347 -3.04 10.20 8.29
CA VAL A 347 -4.22 10.75 8.95
C VAL A 347 -3.83 11.77 10.02
N THR A 348 -4.68 12.77 10.23
CA THR A 348 -4.61 13.71 11.35
C THR A 348 -6.02 14.17 11.75
N GLY A 349 -6.23 14.38 13.05
CA GLY A 349 -7.56 14.65 13.57
C GLY A 349 -8.40 13.38 13.70
N PHE A 350 -9.66 13.44 13.33
CA PHE A 350 -10.62 12.34 13.42
C PHE A 350 -10.99 11.81 12.04
N SER A 351 -11.16 10.48 11.94
CA SER A 351 -11.87 9.87 10.81
C SER A 351 -13.38 10.11 10.93
N GLU A 352 -14.09 10.00 9.83
CA GLU A 352 -15.56 10.11 9.82
C GLU A 352 -16.21 9.03 10.70
N GLN A 353 -15.66 7.81 10.67
CA GLN A 353 -16.10 6.70 11.51
C GLN A 353 -15.99 7.03 13.00
N PHE A 354 -14.91 7.70 13.44
CA PHE A 354 -14.75 8.13 14.83
C PHE A 354 -15.79 9.19 15.20
N ILE A 355 -16.01 10.18 14.33
CA ILE A 355 -16.97 11.27 14.56
C ILE A 355 -18.41 10.71 14.68
N GLN A 356 -18.80 9.78 13.80
CA GLN A 356 -20.09 9.09 13.86
C GLN A 356 -20.24 8.27 15.16
N SER A 357 -19.20 7.57 15.60
CA SER A 357 -19.21 6.84 16.87
C SER A 357 -19.35 7.76 18.09
N ALA A 358 -18.94 9.02 17.95
CA ALA A 358 -19.14 10.06 18.97
C ALA A 358 -20.56 10.69 18.94
N GLY A 359 -21.41 10.26 18.02
CA GLY A 359 -22.83 10.68 17.91
C GLY A 359 -23.08 11.90 17.03
N LEU A 360 -22.08 12.39 16.28
CA LEU A 360 -22.28 13.49 15.35
C LEU A 360 -22.87 12.98 14.03
N VAL A 361 -23.75 13.78 13.42
CA VAL A 361 -24.54 13.44 12.25
C VAL A 361 -24.03 14.19 11.01
N LYS A 362 -23.75 13.44 9.94
CA LYS A 362 -23.32 14.00 8.65
C LYS A 362 -24.40 14.99 8.12
N ASP A 363 -23.95 16.02 7.47
CA ASP A 363 -24.76 17.13 6.91
C ASP A 363 -25.50 17.99 7.94
N THR A 364 -25.53 17.60 9.20
CA THR A 364 -26.06 18.38 10.33
C THR A 364 -24.93 19.01 11.15
N ASP A 365 -24.02 18.20 11.66
CA ASP A 365 -22.91 18.63 12.53
C ASP A 365 -21.61 18.81 11.77
N TYR A 366 -21.40 18.01 10.71
CA TYR A 366 -20.20 18.04 9.88
C TYR A 366 -20.52 17.70 8.42
N PHE A 367 -19.59 18.01 7.54
CA PHE A 367 -19.60 17.54 6.15
C PHE A 367 -18.22 17.03 5.75
N THR A 368 -18.20 16.17 4.75
CA THR A 368 -16.97 15.58 4.20
C THR A 368 -16.71 16.09 2.80
N VAL A 369 -15.46 16.18 2.45
CA VAL A 369 -15.00 16.56 1.11
C VAL A 369 -13.93 15.57 0.68
N MET A 370 -14.07 15.02 -0.52
CA MET A 370 -13.03 14.16 -1.07
C MET A 370 -12.59 14.66 -2.44
N VAL A 371 -11.28 14.79 -2.60
CA VAL A 371 -10.66 15.19 -3.86
C VAL A 371 -9.55 14.22 -4.25
N THR A 372 -9.36 14.03 -5.55
CA THR A 372 -8.18 13.35 -6.11
C THR A 372 -7.34 14.38 -6.83
N GLN A 373 -6.08 14.52 -6.42
CA GLN A 373 -5.13 15.46 -7.00
C GLN A 373 -3.80 14.77 -7.25
N ASN A 374 -2.92 15.35 -8.06
CA ASN A 374 -1.55 14.89 -8.16
C ASN A 374 -0.70 15.55 -7.06
N ASN A 375 0.33 14.85 -6.59
CA ASN A 375 1.29 15.37 -5.62
C ASN A 375 2.10 16.57 -6.14
N HIS A 376 2.23 16.69 -7.47
CA HIS A 376 2.78 17.85 -8.18
C HIS A 376 2.13 17.95 -9.57
N VAL A 377 2.51 18.95 -10.36
CA VAL A 377 1.86 19.18 -11.67
C VAL A 377 1.99 17.99 -12.60
N GLY A 378 0.87 17.58 -13.21
CA GLY A 378 0.75 16.34 -13.98
C GLY A 378 1.57 16.29 -15.27
N TRP A 379 2.02 17.45 -15.81
CA TRP A 379 2.89 17.51 -16.97
C TRP A 379 4.39 17.30 -16.63
N TYR A 380 4.74 17.35 -15.33
CA TYR A 380 6.11 17.04 -14.89
C TYR A 380 6.21 15.52 -14.58
N PRO A 381 7.31 14.85 -15.00
CA PRO A 381 7.45 13.40 -14.83
C PRO A 381 7.36 12.94 -13.37
N GLY A 382 6.76 11.78 -13.15
CA GLY A 382 6.68 11.16 -11.84
C GLY A 382 5.48 11.59 -10.99
N ALA A 383 4.56 12.39 -11.53
CA ALA A 383 3.34 12.77 -10.82
C ALA A 383 2.52 11.55 -10.40
N LYS A 384 2.15 11.50 -9.13
CA LYS A 384 1.35 10.43 -8.50
C LYS A 384 0.09 11.02 -7.90
N LYS A 385 -0.99 10.24 -7.95
CA LYS A 385 -2.27 10.65 -7.36
C LYS A 385 -2.25 10.57 -5.85
N LEU A 386 -2.94 11.53 -5.25
CA LEU A 386 -3.31 11.60 -3.85
C LEU A 386 -4.83 11.61 -3.77
N HIS A 387 -5.40 10.73 -2.97
CA HIS A 387 -6.79 10.74 -2.57
C HIS A 387 -6.88 11.38 -1.19
N ILE A 388 -7.58 12.49 -1.06
CA ILE A 388 -7.58 13.31 0.15
C ILE A 388 -9.02 13.50 0.60
N LYS A 389 -9.33 13.13 1.85
CA LYS A 389 -10.61 13.35 2.50
C LYS A 389 -10.44 14.33 3.65
N GLY A 390 -11.17 15.42 3.61
CA GLY A 390 -11.28 16.39 4.71
C GLY A 390 -12.64 16.30 5.38
N ILE A 391 -12.67 16.48 6.69
CA ILE A 391 -13.88 16.51 7.52
C ILE A 391 -13.96 17.87 8.21
N PHE A 392 -15.09 18.55 8.02
CA PHE A 392 -15.28 19.94 8.45
C PHE A 392 -16.54 20.07 9.31
N GLU A 393 -16.43 20.83 10.41
CA GLU A 393 -17.58 21.20 11.22
C GLU A 393 -18.54 22.07 10.42
N LYS A 394 -19.83 21.76 10.44
CA LYS A 394 -20.81 22.35 9.52
C LYS A 394 -20.96 23.86 9.70
N HIS A 395 -20.97 24.34 10.94
CA HIS A 395 -21.31 25.74 11.25
C HIS A 395 -20.10 26.66 11.28
N THR A 396 -18.94 26.15 11.66
CA THR A 396 -17.72 26.96 11.83
C THR A 396 -16.71 26.76 10.72
N GLY A 397 -16.89 25.75 9.87
CA GLY A 397 -15.93 25.39 8.84
C GLY A 397 -14.63 24.76 9.38
N ARG A 398 -14.53 24.53 10.71
CA ARG A 398 -13.32 24.05 11.38
C ARG A 398 -12.91 22.67 10.89
N ILE A 399 -11.62 22.46 10.67
CA ILE A 399 -11.07 21.17 10.27
C ILE A 399 -11.15 20.22 11.46
N LEU A 400 -11.91 19.13 11.36
CA LEU A 400 -12.02 18.06 12.34
C LEU A 400 -11.06 16.91 12.08
N GLY A 401 -10.74 16.65 10.82
CA GLY A 401 -9.82 15.61 10.42
C GLY A 401 -9.47 15.66 8.94
N LEU A 402 -8.39 14.96 8.60
CA LEU A 402 -7.95 14.79 7.23
C LEU A 402 -7.26 13.45 7.08
N GLU A 403 -7.60 12.75 6.01
CA GLU A 403 -7.00 11.49 5.60
C GLU A 403 -6.47 11.59 4.17
N VAL A 404 -5.36 10.93 3.89
CA VAL A 404 -4.78 10.91 2.55
C VAL A 404 -4.16 9.56 2.24
N ALA A 405 -4.37 9.07 1.02
CA ALA A 405 -3.70 7.90 0.47
C ALA A 405 -3.05 8.23 -0.88
N GLY A 406 -1.89 7.67 -1.13
CA GLY A 406 -1.17 7.81 -2.40
C GLY A 406 0.23 7.21 -2.34
N ALA A 407 0.97 7.30 -3.44
CA ALA A 407 2.29 6.68 -3.52
C ALA A 407 3.41 7.51 -2.87
N THR A 408 3.22 8.82 -2.71
CA THR A 408 4.21 9.73 -2.10
C THR A 408 3.63 11.13 -1.88
N GLY A 409 4.11 11.80 -0.82
CA GLY A 409 3.71 13.18 -0.46
C GLY A 409 2.52 13.26 0.47
N THR A 410 2.08 12.16 1.04
CA THR A 410 1.00 12.09 2.03
C THR A 410 1.39 12.76 3.34
N ASP A 411 2.63 12.61 3.77
CA ASP A 411 3.23 13.26 4.94
C ASP A 411 3.08 14.78 4.91
N LYS A 412 3.45 15.40 3.81
CA LYS A 412 3.36 16.84 3.61
C LYS A 412 1.92 17.36 3.76
N ILE A 413 0.94 16.64 3.21
CA ILE A 413 -0.48 17.00 3.30
C ILE A 413 -0.96 16.95 4.75
N VAL A 414 -0.66 15.87 5.46
CA VAL A 414 -1.09 15.67 6.85
C VAL A 414 -0.39 16.62 7.80
N ASP A 415 0.90 16.92 7.61
CA ASP A 415 1.65 17.82 8.48
C ASP A 415 1.10 19.26 8.44
N VAL A 416 0.77 19.77 7.23
CA VAL A 416 0.13 21.08 7.10
C VAL A 416 -1.26 21.08 7.75
N ALA A 417 -2.07 20.06 7.50
CA ALA A 417 -3.40 19.94 8.10
C ALA A 417 -3.32 19.84 9.64
N SER A 418 -2.36 19.09 10.17
CA SER A 418 -2.11 18.98 11.61
C SER A 418 -1.78 20.34 12.25
N ALA A 419 -0.95 21.15 11.55
CA ALA A 419 -0.62 22.49 11.99
C ALA A 419 -1.85 23.42 12.02
N LEU A 420 -2.74 23.32 11.03
CA LEU A 420 -4.00 24.07 11.00
C LEU A 420 -4.96 23.62 12.10
N ILE A 421 -5.14 22.31 12.32
CA ILE A 421 -5.98 21.76 13.40
C ILE A 421 -5.50 22.30 14.76
N LEU A 422 -4.18 22.37 14.99
CA LEU A 422 -3.58 22.92 16.21
C LEU A 422 -3.99 24.40 16.42
N LYS A 423 -4.19 25.15 15.34
CA LYS A 423 -4.60 26.55 15.35
C LYS A 423 -6.13 26.73 15.24
N LYS A 424 -6.91 25.64 15.25
CA LYS A 424 -8.36 25.62 15.03
C LYS A 424 -8.75 26.16 13.64
N GLY A 425 -7.88 25.90 12.64
CA GLY A 425 -8.07 26.34 11.26
C GLY A 425 -9.32 25.75 10.62
N THR A 426 -9.79 26.44 9.59
CA THR A 426 -11.03 26.20 8.87
C THR A 426 -10.73 25.80 7.40
N TRP A 427 -11.77 25.49 6.63
CA TRP A 427 -11.61 25.30 5.18
C TRP A 427 -11.20 26.59 4.45
N GLU A 428 -11.51 27.76 5.00
CA GLU A 428 -11.05 29.07 4.46
C GLU A 428 -9.53 29.18 4.55
N ASP A 429 -8.94 28.75 5.67
CA ASP A 429 -7.48 28.70 5.79
C ASP A 429 -6.83 27.80 4.72
N LEU A 430 -7.51 26.67 4.32
CA LEU A 430 -7.02 25.84 3.22
C LEU A 430 -7.09 26.57 1.87
N VAL A 431 -8.10 27.40 1.65
CA VAL A 431 -8.22 28.24 0.45
C VAL A 431 -7.04 29.21 0.33
N ASP A 432 -6.67 29.81 1.45
CA ASP A 432 -5.69 30.90 1.52
C ASP A 432 -4.23 30.40 1.69
N LEU A 433 -4.00 29.08 1.80
CA LEU A 433 -2.65 28.54 1.95
C LEU A 433 -1.73 28.97 0.80
N ASP A 434 -0.64 29.66 1.14
CA ASP A 434 0.48 29.96 0.25
C ASP A 434 1.60 28.93 0.44
N LEU A 435 1.52 27.83 -0.30
CA LEU A 435 2.47 26.72 -0.21
C LEU A 435 3.52 26.80 -1.31
N SER A 436 4.75 26.36 -0.97
CA SER A 436 5.88 26.37 -1.89
C SER A 436 5.57 25.64 -3.18
N TYR A 437 5.85 26.28 -4.31
CA TYR A 437 5.63 25.74 -5.64
C TYR A 437 6.92 25.74 -6.48
N ALA A 438 7.21 24.59 -7.02
CA ALA A 438 7.98 24.36 -8.23
C ALA A 438 7.47 23.06 -8.86
N PRO A 439 7.62 22.83 -10.17
CA PRO A 439 6.98 21.71 -10.87
C PRO A 439 7.22 20.33 -10.27
N GLN A 440 8.39 20.06 -9.67
CA GLN A 440 8.76 18.79 -9.07
C GLN A 440 8.10 18.56 -7.69
N PHE A 441 7.60 19.61 -7.02
CA PHE A 441 7.22 19.54 -5.61
C PHE A 441 5.72 19.73 -5.37
N ASN A 442 5.05 20.52 -6.22
CA ASN A 442 3.67 20.90 -5.97
C ASN A 442 2.96 21.32 -7.27
N ALA A 443 1.72 21.81 -7.14
CA ALA A 443 0.98 22.53 -8.15
C ALA A 443 0.74 24.00 -7.68
N PRO A 444 0.52 24.99 -8.56
CA PRO A 444 0.18 26.36 -8.17
C PRO A 444 -1.06 26.44 -7.28
N LYS A 445 -2.04 25.55 -7.50
CA LYS A 445 -3.13 25.23 -6.59
C LYS A 445 -2.78 23.91 -5.95
N SER A 446 -2.26 23.93 -4.73
CA SER A 446 -1.85 22.71 -4.03
C SER A 446 -3.04 21.76 -3.82
N PRO A 447 -2.81 20.47 -3.56
CA PRO A 447 -3.88 19.55 -3.20
C PRO A 447 -4.75 20.04 -2.03
N LEU A 448 -4.16 20.74 -1.05
CA LEU A 448 -4.90 21.33 0.08
C LEU A 448 -5.73 22.54 -0.34
N ASN A 449 -5.23 23.41 -1.23
CA ASN A 449 -6.07 24.48 -1.79
C ASN A 449 -7.28 23.90 -2.54
N MET A 450 -7.08 22.84 -3.32
CA MET A 450 -8.17 22.16 -4.03
C MET A 450 -9.21 21.56 -3.08
N LEU A 451 -8.76 21.00 -1.96
CA LEU A 451 -9.66 20.54 -0.89
C LEU A 451 -10.46 21.72 -0.31
N GLY A 452 -9.81 22.86 -0.01
CA GLY A 452 -10.43 24.07 0.49
C GLY A 452 -11.44 24.65 -0.50
N PHE A 453 -11.12 24.75 -1.79
CA PHE A 453 -12.04 25.23 -2.83
C PHE A 453 -13.29 24.34 -2.96
N THR A 454 -13.12 23.03 -2.87
CA THR A 454 -14.26 22.10 -2.92
C THR A 454 -15.09 22.20 -1.64
N ALA A 455 -14.45 22.34 -0.46
CA ALA A 455 -15.15 22.59 0.81
C ALA A 455 -15.98 23.89 0.76
N GLN A 456 -15.41 24.95 0.19
CA GLN A 456 -16.10 26.23 -0.03
C GLN A 456 -17.34 26.04 -0.92
N ASN A 457 -17.20 25.31 -2.03
CA ASN A 457 -18.33 25.05 -2.93
C ASN A 457 -19.48 24.32 -2.21
N ILE A 458 -19.15 23.33 -1.37
CA ILE A 458 -20.14 22.57 -0.59
C ILE A 458 -20.78 23.47 0.49
N ALA A 459 -19.96 24.22 1.23
CA ALA A 459 -20.45 25.13 2.27
C ALA A 459 -21.41 26.21 1.73
N LEU A 460 -21.14 26.70 0.52
CA LEU A 460 -21.99 27.66 -0.19
C LEU A 460 -23.21 27.00 -0.91
N GLY A 461 -23.39 25.68 -0.83
CA GLY A 461 -24.45 24.94 -1.50
C GLY A 461 -24.32 24.86 -3.03
N LEU A 462 -23.12 25.16 -3.55
CA LEU A 462 -22.83 25.13 -4.98
C LEU A 462 -22.51 23.73 -5.51
N GLU A 463 -22.09 22.83 -4.64
CA GLU A 463 -21.72 21.44 -4.97
C GLU A 463 -22.33 20.48 -3.95
N LYS A 464 -22.82 19.35 -4.44
CA LYS A 464 -23.14 18.17 -3.65
C LYS A 464 -22.21 17.05 -4.09
N GLN A 465 -21.72 16.26 -3.15
CA GLN A 465 -20.91 15.07 -3.45
C GLN A 465 -21.70 13.79 -3.15
N ILE A 466 -21.38 12.74 -3.89
CA ILE A 466 -21.80 11.36 -3.61
C ILE A 466 -20.54 10.52 -3.44
N ASP A 467 -20.49 9.70 -2.40
CA ASP A 467 -19.33 8.85 -2.14
C ASP A 467 -19.35 7.56 -2.97
N VAL A 468 -18.18 6.88 -3.00
CA VAL A 468 -18.01 5.65 -3.79
C VAL A 468 -18.83 4.48 -3.27
N LYS A 469 -19.13 4.44 -1.96
CA LYS A 469 -19.94 3.40 -1.33
C LYS A 469 -21.41 3.52 -1.74
N GLU A 470 -21.93 4.75 -1.71
CA GLU A 470 -23.28 5.05 -2.16
C GLU A 470 -23.45 4.73 -3.66
N LEU A 471 -22.49 5.15 -4.50
CA LEU A 471 -22.50 4.82 -5.93
C LEU A 471 -22.43 3.30 -6.18
N THR A 472 -21.59 2.58 -5.42
CA THR A 472 -21.51 1.13 -5.53
C THR A 472 -22.86 0.47 -5.21
N GLY A 473 -23.59 0.97 -4.21
CA GLY A 473 -24.95 0.54 -3.89
C GLY A 473 -25.94 0.78 -5.05
N ILE A 474 -25.89 1.95 -5.67
CA ILE A 474 -26.73 2.29 -6.85
C ILE A 474 -26.42 1.33 -8.02
N ILE A 475 -25.15 1.08 -8.31
CA ILE A 475 -24.72 0.14 -9.36
C ILE A 475 -25.19 -1.30 -9.06
N ALA A 476 -25.09 -1.75 -7.82
CA ALA A 476 -25.55 -3.07 -7.41
C ALA A 476 -27.08 -3.20 -7.58
N ASN A 477 -27.85 -2.18 -7.18
CA ASN A 477 -29.29 -2.14 -7.35
C ASN A 477 -29.68 -2.23 -8.83
N ARG A 478 -29.01 -1.51 -9.71
CA ARG A 478 -29.24 -1.59 -11.17
C ARG A 478 -28.94 -2.96 -11.75
N ARG A 479 -27.89 -3.64 -11.30
CA ARG A 479 -27.58 -5.02 -11.71
C ARG A 479 -28.70 -5.98 -11.34
N ASN A 480 -29.43 -5.71 -10.25
CA ASN A 480 -30.57 -6.51 -9.78
C ASN A 480 -31.91 -6.02 -10.33
N ASN A 481 -31.91 -5.21 -11.42
CA ASN A 481 -33.09 -4.62 -12.05
C ASN A 481 -33.97 -3.77 -11.12
N ALA A 482 -33.43 -3.27 -10.01
CA ALA A 482 -34.11 -2.32 -9.16
C ALA A 482 -34.12 -0.92 -9.81
N ASN A 483 -35.25 -0.27 -9.80
CA ASN A 483 -35.39 1.07 -10.35
C ASN A 483 -34.77 2.09 -9.37
N ASP A 484 -33.91 2.97 -9.86
CA ASP A 484 -33.40 4.13 -9.14
C ASP A 484 -33.77 5.41 -9.87
N ASN A 485 -33.86 6.51 -9.13
CA ASN A 485 -34.24 7.82 -9.69
C ASN A 485 -32.99 8.66 -10.03
N CYS A 486 -31.92 8.02 -10.50
CA CYS A 486 -30.68 8.70 -10.84
C CYS A 486 -30.37 8.54 -12.34
N PHE A 487 -29.68 9.55 -12.90
CA PHE A 487 -29.01 9.47 -14.19
C PHE A 487 -27.48 9.53 -13.97
N LEU A 488 -26.72 8.58 -14.51
CA LEU A 488 -25.29 8.50 -14.33
C LEU A 488 -24.60 9.09 -15.57
N LEU A 489 -23.87 10.19 -15.39
CA LEU A 489 -23.25 10.98 -16.46
C LEU A 489 -21.72 10.98 -16.32
N ASP A 490 -21.03 10.52 -17.36
CA ASP A 490 -19.55 10.60 -17.47
C ASP A 490 -19.18 11.69 -18.47
N VAL A 491 -18.50 12.73 -17.99
CA VAL A 491 -18.10 13.88 -18.82
C VAL A 491 -16.64 13.82 -19.28
N ARG A 492 -16.03 12.63 -19.25
CA ARG A 492 -14.70 12.39 -19.81
C ARG A 492 -14.73 12.30 -21.33
N GLU A 493 -13.57 12.45 -21.94
CA GLU A 493 -13.42 12.21 -23.37
C GLU A 493 -13.62 10.71 -23.70
N PRO A 494 -14.15 10.36 -24.89
CA PRO A 494 -14.37 8.96 -25.27
C PRO A 494 -13.12 8.08 -25.15
N ALA A 495 -11.94 8.63 -25.45
CA ALA A 495 -10.67 7.92 -25.30
C ALA A 495 -10.37 7.52 -23.84
N GLU A 496 -10.75 8.33 -22.86
CA GLU A 496 -10.60 7.99 -21.44
C GLU A 496 -11.61 6.90 -21.01
N VAL A 497 -12.82 6.96 -21.54
CA VAL A 497 -13.87 5.96 -21.26
C VAL A 497 -13.51 4.61 -21.88
N SER A 498 -12.88 4.59 -23.06
CA SER A 498 -12.44 3.34 -23.70
C SER A 498 -11.35 2.60 -22.89
N VAL A 499 -10.55 3.33 -22.10
CA VAL A 499 -9.56 2.73 -21.18
C VAL A 499 -10.20 2.17 -19.91
N TYR A 500 -11.19 2.89 -19.37
CA TYR A 500 -11.92 2.47 -18.18
C TYR A 500 -13.32 3.08 -18.17
N ALA A 501 -14.32 2.29 -18.48
CA ALA A 501 -15.73 2.68 -18.43
C ALA A 501 -16.33 2.39 -17.04
N LEU A 502 -17.13 3.32 -16.51
CA LEU A 502 -17.94 3.05 -15.33
C LEU A 502 -19.27 2.38 -15.74
N PRO A 503 -19.73 1.36 -14.99
CA PRO A 503 -20.98 0.67 -15.32
C PRO A 503 -22.18 1.63 -15.30
N PHE A 504 -23.06 1.52 -16.30
CA PHE A 504 -24.32 2.28 -16.42
C PHE A 504 -24.17 3.79 -16.63
N PHE A 505 -22.97 4.32 -16.82
CA PHE A 505 -22.77 5.74 -17.11
C PHE A 505 -22.97 6.03 -18.60
N THR A 506 -23.74 7.08 -18.89
CA THR A 506 -23.86 7.68 -20.24
C THR A 506 -22.70 8.64 -20.43
N ASN A 507 -21.95 8.51 -21.53
CA ASN A 507 -20.84 9.41 -21.82
C ASN A 507 -21.29 10.59 -22.68
N ILE A 508 -21.18 11.78 -22.14
CA ILE A 508 -21.33 13.06 -22.86
C ILE A 508 -20.14 13.93 -22.47
N PRO A 509 -19.11 14.06 -23.33
CA PRO A 509 -17.95 14.88 -23.04
C PRO A 509 -18.31 16.30 -22.63
N LEU A 510 -17.60 16.88 -21.67
CA LEU A 510 -17.89 18.22 -21.13
C LEU A 510 -18.03 19.27 -22.25
N GLY A 511 -17.18 19.18 -23.28
CA GLY A 511 -17.20 20.09 -24.44
C GLY A 511 -18.52 20.06 -25.23
N GLN A 512 -19.22 18.92 -25.23
CA GLN A 512 -20.48 18.70 -25.96
C GLN A 512 -21.72 18.89 -25.08
N LEU A 513 -21.56 18.98 -23.76
CA LEU A 513 -22.67 18.92 -22.81
C LEU A 513 -23.72 19.99 -23.06
N ARG A 514 -23.33 21.24 -23.38
CA ARG A 514 -24.26 22.34 -23.63
C ARG A 514 -25.16 22.12 -24.86
N GLU A 515 -24.63 21.48 -25.89
CA GLU A 515 -25.35 21.15 -27.13
C GLU A 515 -26.28 19.94 -26.95
N ARG A 516 -25.95 19.08 -25.97
CA ARG A 516 -26.64 17.81 -25.70
C ARG A 516 -27.46 17.82 -24.41
N LEU A 517 -27.80 19.02 -23.87
CA LEU A 517 -28.61 19.15 -22.65
C LEU A 517 -29.97 18.44 -22.76
N GLY A 518 -30.56 18.37 -23.96
CA GLY A 518 -31.81 17.66 -24.20
C GLY A 518 -31.77 16.14 -23.97
N GLU A 519 -30.61 15.56 -23.88
CA GLU A 519 -30.42 14.13 -23.57
C GLU A 519 -30.44 13.84 -22.05
N ILE A 520 -30.40 14.89 -21.21
CA ILE A 520 -30.34 14.76 -19.74
C ILE A 520 -31.79 14.83 -19.19
N PRO A 521 -32.24 13.78 -18.45
CA PRO A 521 -33.55 13.80 -17.79
C PRO A 521 -33.69 14.94 -16.79
N GLN A 522 -34.78 15.71 -16.89
CA GLN A 522 -35.06 16.87 -16.04
C GLN A 522 -35.59 16.46 -14.65
N ASP A 523 -36.18 15.27 -14.56
CA ASP A 523 -36.88 14.73 -13.39
C ASP A 523 -36.02 13.82 -12.53
N LYS A 524 -34.75 13.63 -12.90
CA LYS A 524 -33.81 12.73 -12.18
C LYS A 524 -32.64 13.48 -11.58
N LYS A 525 -32.15 13.00 -10.43
CA LYS A 525 -30.86 13.42 -9.88
C LYS A 525 -29.74 12.94 -10.81
N VAL A 526 -28.88 13.85 -11.25
CA VAL A 526 -27.74 13.51 -12.13
C VAL A 526 -26.47 13.33 -11.31
N ILE A 527 -25.91 12.13 -11.31
CA ILE A 527 -24.64 11.81 -10.69
C ILE A 527 -23.56 11.92 -11.77
N ILE A 528 -22.61 12.80 -11.55
CA ILE A 528 -21.64 13.20 -12.56
C ILE A 528 -20.24 12.73 -12.15
N THR A 529 -19.53 12.12 -13.10
CA THR A 529 -18.12 11.77 -12.92
C THR A 529 -17.24 12.36 -14.03
N CYS A 530 -15.98 12.53 -13.71
CA CYS A 530 -14.86 12.65 -14.64
C CYS A 530 -13.63 11.95 -14.06
N ALA A 531 -12.44 12.19 -14.55
CA ALA A 531 -11.24 11.51 -14.05
C ALA A 531 -10.97 11.77 -12.55
N VAL A 532 -11.09 13.04 -12.09
CA VAL A 532 -10.67 13.46 -10.73
C VAL A 532 -11.64 14.47 -10.05
N GLY A 533 -12.78 14.82 -10.67
CA GLY A 533 -13.81 15.71 -10.10
C GLY A 533 -13.95 17.07 -10.78
N VAL A 534 -12.89 17.70 -11.28
CA VAL A 534 -12.90 19.10 -11.79
C VAL A 534 -13.87 19.31 -12.98
N ARG A 535 -13.82 18.45 -14.00
CA ARG A 535 -14.76 18.53 -15.14
C ARG A 535 -16.19 18.20 -14.72
N ALA A 536 -16.36 17.28 -13.77
CA ALA A 536 -17.67 16.94 -13.21
C ALA A 536 -18.31 18.13 -12.47
N TRP A 537 -17.50 18.88 -11.69
CA TRP A 537 -17.93 20.14 -11.09
C TRP A 537 -18.40 21.16 -12.14
N ASN A 538 -17.63 21.37 -13.22
CA ASN A 538 -18.03 22.26 -14.30
C ASN A 538 -19.36 21.82 -14.94
N ALA A 539 -19.52 20.52 -15.18
CA ALA A 539 -20.78 19.96 -15.69
C ALA A 539 -21.94 20.16 -14.71
N ALA A 540 -21.71 19.94 -13.41
CA ALA A 540 -22.72 20.18 -12.39
C ALA A 540 -23.21 21.65 -12.40
N ARG A 541 -22.31 22.61 -12.60
CA ARG A 541 -22.68 24.03 -12.69
C ARG A 541 -23.51 24.35 -13.96
N ILE A 542 -23.15 23.68 -15.08
CA ILE A 542 -23.94 23.82 -16.34
C ILE A 542 -25.36 23.30 -16.13
N LEU A 543 -25.50 22.11 -15.54
CA LEU A 543 -26.80 21.47 -15.31
C LEU A 543 -27.63 22.19 -14.24
N ALA A 544 -27.01 22.68 -13.18
CA ALA A 544 -27.68 23.46 -12.13
C ALA A 544 -28.27 24.78 -12.68
N ALA A 545 -27.63 25.42 -13.67
CA ALA A 545 -28.17 26.59 -14.35
C ALA A 545 -29.48 26.28 -15.13
N SER A 546 -29.69 25.00 -15.45
CA SER A 546 -30.93 24.50 -16.08
C SER A 546 -31.92 23.90 -15.06
N GLY A 547 -31.68 24.07 -13.74
CA GLY A 547 -32.57 23.60 -12.68
C GLY A 547 -32.47 22.11 -12.37
N ILE A 548 -31.45 21.41 -12.88
CA ILE A 548 -31.25 19.97 -12.68
C ILE A 548 -30.49 19.72 -11.38
N ASP A 549 -31.01 18.83 -10.52
CA ASP A 549 -30.32 18.40 -9.29
C ASP A 549 -29.11 17.51 -9.62
N THR A 550 -27.95 17.88 -9.09
CA THR A 550 -26.68 17.22 -9.42
C THR A 550 -25.89 16.82 -8.18
N ALA A 551 -25.10 15.73 -8.32
CA ALA A 551 -24.06 15.38 -7.36
C ALA A 551 -22.78 14.92 -8.10
N VAL A 552 -21.64 15.33 -7.61
CA VAL A 552 -20.33 14.96 -8.16
C VAL A 552 -19.79 13.73 -7.41
N LEU A 553 -19.32 12.72 -8.17
CA LEU A 553 -18.66 11.55 -7.57
C LEU A 553 -17.35 11.95 -6.91
N THR A 554 -17.23 11.66 -5.62
CA THR A 554 -16.02 11.93 -4.83
C THR A 554 -14.78 11.25 -5.43
N GLY A 555 -13.69 12.00 -5.58
CA GLY A 555 -12.44 11.49 -6.14
C GLY A 555 -12.50 11.08 -7.62
N GLY A 556 -13.68 11.13 -8.26
CA GLY A 556 -13.92 10.82 -9.66
C GLY A 556 -13.68 9.35 -10.02
N ALA A 557 -13.66 9.06 -11.33
CA ALA A 557 -13.45 7.71 -11.88
C ALA A 557 -12.13 7.07 -11.42
N SER A 558 -11.11 7.88 -11.11
CA SER A 558 -9.82 7.39 -10.63
C SER A 558 -9.95 6.72 -9.27
N PHE A 559 -10.57 7.40 -8.31
CA PHE A 559 -10.76 6.84 -6.97
C PHE A 559 -11.73 5.65 -6.99
N PHE A 560 -12.81 5.76 -7.75
CA PHE A 560 -13.77 4.67 -7.91
C PHE A 560 -13.10 3.40 -8.47
N ARG A 561 -12.21 3.54 -9.46
CA ARG A 561 -11.45 2.42 -10.00
C ARG A 561 -10.57 1.78 -8.92
N ASP A 562 -9.77 2.58 -8.22
CA ASP A 562 -8.81 2.09 -7.23
C ASP A 562 -9.56 1.40 -6.06
N TYR A 563 -10.69 1.97 -5.62
CA TYR A 563 -11.60 1.39 -4.63
C TYR A 563 -12.23 0.06 -5.08
N THR A 564 -12.74 -0.01 -6.32
CA THR A 564 -13.41 -1.22 -6.83
C THR A 564 -12.43 -2.33 -7.20
N THR A 565 -11.21 -2.01 -7.64
CA THR A 565 -10.15 -2.99 -7.88
C THR A 565 -9.77 -3.70 -6.57
N ALA A 566 -9.73 -2.97 -5.47
CA ALA A 566 -9.51 -3.56 -4.14
C ALA A 566 -10.62 -4.54 -3.72
N ILE A 567 -11.88 -4.32 -4.15
CA ILE A 567 -13.02 -5.24 -3.90
C ILE A 567 -12.86 -6.55 -4.69
N VAL A 568 -12.50 -6.46 -5.97
CA VAL A 568 -12.36 -7.66 -6.83
C VAL A 568 -11.32 -8.62 -6.27
N ASN A 569 -10.23 -8.08 -5.71
CA ASN A 569 -9.23 -8.90 -5.04
C ASN A 569 -9.77 -9.60 -3.78
N THR A 570 -10.77 -9.02 -3.10
CA THR A 570 -11.43 -9.64 -1.94
C THR A 570 -12.30 -10.84 -2.35
N ASP A 571 -13.05 -10.72 -3.46
CA ASP A 571 -13.91 -11.78 -3.96
C ASP A 571 -13.12 -13.00 -4.46
N SER A 572 -11.91 -12.80 -4.96
CA SER A 572 -11.03 -13.89 -5.39
C SER A 572 -10.53 -14.73 -4.20
N ASP A 573 -10.27 -14.10 -3.05
CA ASP A 573 -9.86 -14.79 -1.83
C ASP A 573 -11.03 -15.55 -1.18
N ASN A 574 -12.24 -15.00 -1.26
CA ASN A 574 -13.44 -15.69 -0.77
C ASN A 574 -13.82 -16.91 -1.63
N ARG A 575 -13.59 -16.90 -2.94
CA ARG A 575 -13.81 -18.07 -3.82
C ARG A 575 -12.79 -19.19 -3.59
N LYS A 576 -11.58 -18.88 -3.11
CA LYS A 576 -10.61 -19.91 -2.69
C LYS A 576 -11.03 -20.66 -1.41
N LYS A 577 -12.03 -20.15 -0.66
CA LYS A 577 -12.61 -20.83 0.52
C LYS A 577 -13.54 -22.00 0.17
N GLU A 578 -13.97 -22.13 -1.09
CA GLU A 578 -14.83 -23.24 -1.57
C GLU A 578 -14.03 -24.35 -2.25
N HIS A 579 -12.93 -24.80 -1.69
CA HIS A 579 -12.25 -25.99 -2.18
C HIS A 579 -12.72 -27.27 -1.46
N PRO A 580 -13.08 -28.30 -2.22
CA PRO A 580 -13.51 -29.57 -1.66
C PRO A 580 -12.35 -30.31 -1.01
N LYS A 581 -12.71 -31.03 0.03
CA LYS A 581 -11.86 -31.89 0.84
C LYS A 581 -10.90 -32.71 -0.02
N SER A 582 -9.59 -32.54 0.21
CA SER A 582 -8.59 -33.46 -0.28
C SER A 582 -8.80 -34.85 0.34
N HIS A 583 -9.23 -35.79 -0.44
CA HIS A 583 -9.10 -37.18 -0.08
C HIS A 583 -7.63 -37.60 -0.15
N GLY A 584 -7.14 -38.10 0.97
CA GLY A 584 -5.83 -38.70 1.06
C GLY A 584 -5.68 -39.84 0.07
N VAL A 585 -4.57 -39.85 -0.65
CA VAL A 585 -4.17 -40.99 -1.46
C VAL A 585 -3.13 -41.74 -0.65
N ASP A 586 -3.57 -42.84 -0.06
CA ASP A 586 -2.68 -43.84 0.54
C ASP A 586 -1.78 -44.47 -0.53
N ARG A 587 -0.49 -44.48 -0.28
CA ARG A 587 0.47 -45.27 -1.02
C ARG A 587 0.31 -46.71 -0.60
N VAL A 588 -0.18 -47.54 -1.50
CA VAL A 588 -0.02 -49.00 -1.40
C VAL A 588 0.81 -49.49 -2.59
N ASN A 589 1.93 -50.09 -2.27
CA ASN A 589 2.72 -50.93 -3.17
C ASN A 589 1.97 -52.28 -3.39
N GLY A 590 1.95 -52.75 -4.61
CA GLY A 590 1.58 -54.15 -4.87
C GLY A 590 1.37 -54.45 -6.36
N ARG A 591 2.21 -55.27 -6.89
CA ARG A 591 2.16 -55.92 -8.22
C ARG A 591 0.92 -56.79 -8.38
N THR A 592 0.51 -56.91 -9.62
CA THR A 592 0.24 -58.11 -10.46
C THR A 592 -1.13 -58.11 -11.14
N ASP A 593 -0.99 -58.24 -12.45
CA ASP A 593 -1.70 -59.10 -13.43
C ASP A 593 -3.23 -59.06 -13.63
N ASN A 594 -3.47 -58.76 -14.91
CA ASN A 594 -4.49 -59.38 -15.85
C ASN A 594 -6.00 -59.40 -15.50
N ASP A 595 -6.77 -58.78 -16.30
CA ASP A 595 -7.64 -59.31 -17.34
C ASP A 595 -8.94 -58.53 -17.57
N GLU A 596 -9.05 -58.16 -18.83
CA GLU A 596 -10.24 -58.08 -19.71
C GLU A 596 -11.51 -57.28 -19.42
N VAL A 597 -11.78 -56.43 -20.46
CA VAL A 597 -13.05 -56.20 -21.16
C VAL A 597 -14.00 -55.10 -20.64
N GLY A 598 -14.05 -54.03 -21.37
CA GLY A 598 -15.16 -53.05 -21.29
C GLY A 598 -14.89 -51.76 -22.03
N LYS A 599 -15.16 -51.73 -23.34
CA LYS A 599 -15.02 -50.62 -24.28
C LYS A 599 -15.59 -49.33 -23.79
N ASN A 600 -14.72 -48.27 -23.73
CA ASN A 600 -15.04 -46.95 -24.22
C ASN A 600 -13.75 -46.30 -24.74
N ILE A 601 -13.76 -45.95 -26.02
CA ILE A 601 -12.63 -45.35 -26.75
C ILE A 601 -12.57 -43.88 -26.32
N GLU A 602 -11.76 -43.54 -25.37
CA GLU A 602 -11.27 -42.18 -25.18
C GLU A 602 -10.13 -41.95 -26.16
N PHE A 603 -10.35 -41.07 -27.14
CA PHE A 603 -9.28 -40.53 -28.00
C PHE A 603 -8.26 -39.82 -27.08
N GLY A 604 -7.04 -40.30 -27.06
CA GLY A 604 -5.94 -39.72 -26.33
C GLY A 604 -5.78 -38.22 -26.68
N LYS A 605 -5.87 -37.37 -25.68
CA LYS A 605 -5.66 -35.90 -25.82
C LYS A 605 -4.25 -35.67 -26.37
N LYS A 606 -4.15 -35.05 -27.57
CA LYS A 606 -2.86 -34.60 -28.15
C LYS A 606 -2.34 -33.39 -27.39
N GLU A 607 -1.37 -33.60 -26.51
CA GLU A 607 -0.69 -32.56 -25.75
C GLU A 607 0.66 -32.19 -26.40
N MET A 608 0.93 -30.89 -26.50
CA MET A 608 2.20 -30.33 -26.97
C MET A 608 2.93 -29.64 -25.78
N LEU A 609 4.18 -30.05 -25.54
CA LEU A 609 5.05 -29.42 -24.58
C LEU A 609 5.92 -28.34 -25.23
N LEU A 610 5.87 -27.10 -24.69
CA LEU A 610 6.76 -26.01 -25.04
C LEU A 610 7.71 -25.76 -23.87
N ASP A 611 8.93 -26.27 -23.98
CA ASP A 611 9.97 -25.94 -23.01
C ASP A 611 10.58 -24.59 -23.35
N CYS A 612 10.26 -23.60 -22.53
CA CYS A 612 10.72 -22.22 -22.60
C CYS A 612 11.66 -21.87 -21.44
N ARG A 613 12.12 -22.86 -20.68
CA ARG A 613 13.05 -22.64 -19.55
C ARG A 613 14.35 -22.02 -20.05
N GLY A 614 14.85 -21.05 -19.29
CA GLY A 614 16.02 -20.25 -19.67
C GLY A 614 15.76 -19.13 -20.67
N LEU A 615 14.52 -19.00 -21.21
CA LEU A 615 14.10 -17.81 -21.95
C LEU A 615 13.55 -16.77 -20.98
N GLN A 616 13.86 -15.51 -21.23
CA GLN A 616 13.32 -14.36 -20.49
C GLN A 616 12.22 -13.67 -21.30
N CYS A 617 11.31 -12.93 -20.64
CA CYS A 617 10.26 -12.15 -21.28
C CYS A 617 10.84 -11.30 -22.44
N PRO A 618 10.19 -11.29 -23.63
CA PRO A 618 8.92 -11.91 -23.99
C PRO A 618 9.04 -13.33 -24.60
N GLY A 619 10.21 -13.98 -24.51
CA GLY A 619 10.54 -15.25 -25.18
C GLY A 619 9.50 -16.36 -25.01
N PRO A 620 9.03 -16.69 -23.76
CA PRO A 620 8.01 -17.73 -23.55
C PRO A 620 6.68 -17.40 -24.23
N ILE A 621 6.25 -16.13 -24.17
CA ILE A 621 4.99 -15.66 -24.78
C ILE A 621 5.05 -15.68 -26.30
N VAL A 622 6.18 -15.31 -26.90
CA VAL A 622 6.41 -15.38 -28.33
C VAL A 622 6.33 -16.83 -28.83
N LYS A 623 7.00 -17.77 -28.15
CA LYS A 623 6.91 -19.20 -28.49
C LYS A 623 5.51 -19.75 -28.35
N LEU A 624 4.75 -19.35 -27.33
CA LEU A 624 3.35 -19.72 -27.16
C LEU A 624 2.51 -19.19 -28.33
N SER A 625 2.65 -17.91 -28.67
CA SER A 625 1.95 -17.25 -29.78
C SER A 625 2.16 -17.99 -31.13
N ASP A 626 3.41 -18.34 -31.42
CA ASP A 626 3.77 -19.03 -32.67
C ASP A 626 3.15 -20.43 -32.79
N ASN A 627 2.61 -20.99 -31.68
CA ASN A 627 2.02 -22.33 -31.65
C ASN A 627 0.50 -22.34 -31.36
N LEU A 628 -0.15 -21.21 -31.10
CA LEU A 628 -1.59 -21.18 -30.79
C LEU A 628 -2.48 -21.66 -31.96
N GLU A 629 -2.08 -21.46 -33.20
CA GLU A 629 -2.81 -21.95 -34.36
C GLU A 629 -2.96 -23.48 -34.36
N LYS A 630 -2.07 -24.22 -33.71
CA LYS A 630 -2.16 -25.68 -33.59
C LYS A 630 -3.32 -26.12 -32.67
N ILE A 631 -3.65 -25.31 -31.63
CA ILE A 631 -4.86 -25.52 -30.84
C ILE A 631 -6.10 -25.11 -31.61
N ARG A 632 -6.09 -23.94 -32.25
CA ARG A 632 -7.24 -23.42 -33.00
C ARG A 632 -7.63 -24.31 -34.17
N SER A 633 -6.65 -24.90 -34.83
CA SER A 633 -6.87 -25.87 -35.93
C SER A 633 -7.22 -27.28 -35.49
N GLY A 634 -7.27 -27.56 -34.19
CA GLY A 634 -7.55 -28.89 -33.64
C GLY A 634 -6.43 -29.91 -33.81
N ASN A 635 -5.24 -29.48 -34.22
CA ASN A 635 -4.07 -30.36 -34.38
C ASN A 635 -3.50 -30.80 -33.03
N VAL A 636 -3.73 -29.98 -31.98
CA VAL A 636 -3.33 -30.21 -30.59
C VAL A 636 -4.48 -29.78 -29.68
N ASP A 637 -4.84 -30.58 -28.70
CA ASP A 637 -5.91 -30.27 -27.74
C ASP A 637 -5.41 -29.35 -26.59
N ARG A 638 -4.12 -29.46 -26.24
CA ARG A 638 -3.47 -28.74 -25.14
C ARG A 638 -2.06 -28.32 -25.50
N ILE A 639 -1.66 -27.11 -25.06
CA ILE A 639 -0.25 -26.71 -25.05
C ILE A 639 0.15 -26.48 -23.58
N LYS A 640 1.17 -27.21 -23.16
CA LYS A 640 1.82 -27.05 -21.86
C LYS A 640 3.10 -26.25 -22.05
N VAL A 641 3.22 -25.12 -21.34
CA VAL A 641 4.40 -24.23 -21.40
C VAL A 641 5.16 -24.33 -20.08
N LEU A 642 6.46 -24.58 -20.14
CA LEU A 642 7.36 -24.51 -18.99
C LEU A 642 8.26 -23.29 -19.16
N ALA A 643 8.38 -22.46 -18.14
CA ALA A 643 9.24 -21.27 -18.13
C ALA A 643 9.96 -21.11 -16.77
N SER A 644 11.11 -20.46 -16.76
CA SER A 644 11.85 -20.12 -15.54
C SER A 644 11.85 -18.60 -15.25
N ASP A 645 11.10 -17.81 -16.03
CA ASP A 645 10.96 -16.37 -15.87
C ASP A 645 9.91 -16.07 -14.79
N PRO A 646 10.24 -15.35 -13.70
CA PRO A 646 9.27 -15.00 -12.65
C PRO A 646 8.07 -14.19 -13.12
N GLY A 647 8.19 -13.41 -14.22
CA GLY A 647 7.09 -12.66 -14.84
C GLY A 647 6.11 -13.52 -15.64
N PHE A 648 6.48 -14.74 -15.99
CA PHE A 648 5.75 -15.58 -16.94
C PHE A 648 4.29 -15.86 -16.53
N LEU A 649 4.00 -16.07 -15.25
CA LEU A 649 2.64 -16.36 -14.79
C LEU A 649 1.67 -15.21 -15.10
N ASN A 650 2.09 -13.98 -14.86
CA ASN A 650 1.29 -12.79 -15.16
C ASN A 650 1.19 -12.52 -16.66
N ASP A 651 2.31 -12.71 -17.37
CA ASP A 651 2.39 -12.48 -18.81
C ASP A 651 1.51 -13.48 -19.59
N VAL A 652 1.51 -14.76 -19.22
CA VAL A 652 0.71 -15.80 -19.90
C VAL A 652 -0.79 -15.63 -19.62
N GLN A 653 -1.17 -15.21 -18.41
CA GLN A 653 -2.56 -14.90 -18.07
C GLN A 653 -3.08 -13.71 -18.90
N ALA A 654 -2.32 -12.62 -18.91
CA ALA A 654 -2.64 -11.44 -19.71
C ALA A 654 -2.68 -11.77 -21.22
N PHE A 655 -1.73 -12.53 -21.71
CA PHE A 655 -1.65 -12.92 -23.11
C PHE A 655 -2.84 -13.79 -23.54
N VAL A 656 -3.15 -14.86 -22.79
CA VAL A 656 -4.26 -15.79 -23.14
C VAL A 656 -5.61 -15.08 -23.02
N SER A 657 -5.80 -14.15 -22.08
CA SER A 657 -7.05 -13.37 -21.96
C SER A 657 -7.33 -12.47 -23.18
N MET A 658 -6.31 -12.14 -23.98
CA MET A 658 -6.43 -11.36 -25.22
C MET A 658 -6.60 -12.22 -26.47
N GLN A 659 -6.58 -13.57 -26.35
CA GLN A 659 -6.65 -14.48 -27.49
C GLN A 659 -8.03 -15.11 -27.64
N GLU A 660 -8.62 -15.04 -28.84
CA GLU A 660 -9.90 -15.72 -29.12
C GLU A 660 -9.70 -17.23 -29.34
N GLY A 661 -10.65 -18.03 -28.88
CA GLY A 661 -10.71 -19.48 -29.14
C GLY A 661 -9.79 -20.34 -28.24
N VAL A 662 -9.12 -19.74 -27.26
CA VAL A 662 -8.26 -20.46 -26.30
C VAL A 662 -8.51 -19.95 -24.90
N GLN A 663 -8.28 -20.82 -23.89
CA GLN A 663 -8.36 -20.48 -22.49
C GLN A 663 -7.21 -21.06 -21.69
N LEU A 664 -6.87 -20.43 -20.58
CA LEU A 664 -5.88 -20.92 -19.64
C LEU A 664 -6.56 -21.94 -18.69
N GLU A 665 -6.16 -23.21 -18.78
CA GLU A 665 -6.69 -24.28 -17.96
C GLU A 665 -6.03 -24.28 -16.58
N SER A 666 -4.72 -24.06 -16.51
CA SER A 666 -3.97 -23.97 -15.26
C SER A 666 -2.72 -23.12 -15.43
N CYS A 667 -2.29 -22.50 -14.33
CA CYS A 667 -1.07 -21.72 -14.28
C CYS A 667 -0.50 -21.82 -12.86
N VAL A 668 0.63 -22.52 -12.69
CA VAL A 668 1.18 -22.86 -11.37
C VAL A 668 2.71 -22.72 -11.34
N SER A 669 3.25 -22.43 -10.15
CA SER A 669 4.69 -22.53 -9.88
C SER A 669 4.99 -23.93 -9.31
N LYS A 670 5.99 -24.60 -9.86
CA LYS A 670 6.39 -25.94 -9.44
C LYS A 670 7.92 -26.09 -9.53
N ASP A 671 8.53 -26.47 -8.42
CA ASP A 671 9.98 -26.77 -8.31
C ASP A 671 10.90 -25.64 -8.81
N GLY A 672 10.48 -24.37 -8.65
CA GLY A 672 11.24 -23.20 -9.11
C GLY A 672 11.06 -22.83 -10.58
N ASP A 673 10.28 -23.63 -11.33
CA ASP A 673 9.81 -23.33 -12.67
C ASP A 673 8.32 -22.97 -12.66
N PHE A 674 7.83 -22.39 -13.76
CA PHE A 674 6.44 -21.99 -13.97
C PHE A 674 5.83 -22.82 -15.08
N GLU A 675 4.63 -23.34 -14.84
CA GLU A 675 3.89 -24.18 -15.75
C GLU A 675 2.55 -23.55 -16.10
N ALA A 676 2.23 -23.44 -17.37
CA ALA A 676 0.91 -23.01 -17.85
C ALA A 676 0.35 -24.02 -18.85
N VAL A 677 -0.94 -24.32 -18.74
CA VAL A 677 -1.66 -25.21 -19.68
C VAL A 677 -2.76 -24.43 -20.36
N ILE A 678 -2.73 -24.40 -21.69
CA ILE A 678 -3.66 -23.70 -22.56
C ILE A 678 -4.46 -24.71 -23.39
N THR A 679 -5.79 -24.51 -23.47
CA THR A 679 -6.72 -25.37 -24.20
C THR A 679 -7.62 -24.57 -25.13
N SER A 680 -8.30 -25.24 -26.08
CA SER A 680 -9.34 -24.62 -26.89
C SER A 680 -10.64 -24.41 -26.10
N VAL A 681 -11.38 -23.37 -26.42
CA VAL A 681 -12.75 -23.13 -25.90
C VAL A 681 -13.72 -23.91 -26.78
N GLY A 682 -14.39 -24.95 -26.23
CA GLY A 682 -15.41 -25.72 -26.95
C GLY A 682 -16.63 -24.85 -27.27
N ALA A 683 -17.23 -25.02 -28.41
CA ALA A 683 -18.39 -24.28 -28.91
C ALA A 683 -19.66 -24.35 -28.03
N LYS A 684 -19.67 -25.15 -26.94
CA LYS A 684 -20.78 -25.29 -26.00
C LYS A 684 -20.61 -24.49 -24.69
N ASP A 685 -19.42 -24.01 -24.37
CA ASP A 685 -19.13 -23.32 -23.11
C ASP A 685 -19.13 -21.79 -23.24
N ALA A 686 -19.37 -21.26 -24.43
CA ALA A 686 -19.45 -19.80 -24.66
C ALA A 686 -20.71 -19.13 -24.07
N ALA A 687 -21.65 -19.90 -23.51
CA ALA A 687 -22.93 -19.38 -23.02
C ALA A 687 -23.02 -19.25 -21.47
N VAL A 688 -22.04 -19.66 -20.70
CA VAL A 688 -22.15 -19.70 -19.21
C VAL A 688 -21.16 -18.76 -18.49
N THR A 689 -20.19 -18.19 -19.15
CA THR A 689 -19.35 -17.14 -18.54
C THR A 689 -19.81 -15.76 -19.03
N GLY A 690 -20.99 -15.36 -18.53
CA GLY A 690 -21.57 -14.03 -18.77
C GLY A 690 -20.85 -12.92 -18.01
N ILE A 691 -19.59 -12.68 -18.30
CA ILE A 691 -18.90 -11.42 -18.08
C ILE A 691 -18.32 -11.05 -19.44
N GLY A 692 -19.22 -10.56 -20.31
CA GLY A 692 -18.84 -9.94 -21.56
C GLY A 692 -18.17 -8.61 -21.34
N TYR A 693 -16.88 -8.62 -21.07
CA TYR A 693 -15.99 -7.53 -21.46
C TYR A 693 -15.35 -7.95 -22.79
N THR A 694 -15.94 -7.56 -23.89
CA THR A 694 -15.20 -7.30 -25.11
C THR A 694 -14.77 -5.84 -25.06
N PRO A 695 -13.51 -5.51 -24.64
CA PRO A 695 -12.94 -4.25 -25.08
C PRO A 695 -12.93 -4.37 -26.61
N ALA A 696 -13.36 -3.34 -27.32
CA ALA A 696 -12.94 -3.18 -28.70
C ALA A 696 -11.42 -3.20 -28.70
N ILE A 697 -10.83 -4.36 -29.09
CA ILE A 697 -9.39 -4.53 -29.09
C ILE A 697 -8.89 -3.60 -30.17
N ASN A 698 -8.34 -2.46 -29.79
CA ASN A 698 -7.57 -1.64 -30.70
C ASN A 698 -6.34 -2.47 -31.10
N LYS A 699 -6.40 -3.04 -32.29
CA LYS A 699 -5.38 -3.95 -32.83
C LYS A 699 -4.05 -3.26 -33.16
N LYS A 700 -3.85 -2.00 -32.77
CA LYS A 700 -2.65 -1.21 -33.09
C LYS A 700 -1.98 -0.61 -31.86
N GLN A 701 -0.64 -0.69 -31.82
CA GLN A 701 0.24 -0.13 -30.82
C GLN A 701 1.24 0.80 -31.50
N THR A 702 1.40 2.06 -31.01
CA THR A 702 2.48 2.95 -31.45
C THR A 702 3.45 3.22 -30.31
N ILE A 703 4.73 3.25 -30.62
CA ILE A 703 5.81 3.51 -29.67
C ILE A 703 6.73 4.58 -30.23
N VAL A 704 6.89 5.69 -29.53
CA VAL A 704 7.89 6.72 -29.87
C VAL A 704 9.20 6.41 -29.17
N VAL A 705 10.28 6.27 -29.93
CA VAL A 705 11.62 6.04 -29.42
C VAL A 705 12.44 7.31 -29.59
N PHE A 706 12.59 8.04 -28.49
CA PHE A 706 13.29 9.32 -28.48
C PHE A 706 14.77 9.16 -28.08
N SER A 707 15.07 8.19 -27.21
CA SER A 707 16.41 7.98 -26.67
C SER A 707 17.28 7.12 -27.60
N GLY A 708 18.56 7.46 -27.68
CA GLY A 708 19.61 6.66 -28.31
C GLY A 708 20.36 5.74 -27.32
N ASP A 709 19.85 5.52 -26.10
CA ASP A 709 20.46 4.66 -25.11
C ASP A 709 20.05 3.19 -25.32
N MET A 710 21.01 2.28 -25.20
CA MET A 710 20.82 0.85 -25.50
C MET A 710 19.72 0.21 -24.64
N ASP A 711 19.69 0.50 -23.36
CA ASP A 711 18.70 -0.04 -22.41
C ASP A 711 17.28 0.44 -22.73
N LYS A 712 17.13 1.69 -23.14
CA LYS A 712 15.83 2.28 -23.51
C LYS A 712 15.34 1.78 -24.88
N VAL A 713 16.24 1.70 -25.86
CA VAL A 713 15.93 1.08 -27.16
C VAL A 713 15.56 -0.40 -26.99
N MET A 714 16.25 -1.12 -26.12
CA MET A 714 15.84 -2.50 -25.78
C MET A 714 14.45 -2.58 -25.21
N ALA A 715 14.10 -1.72 -24.26
CA ALA A 715 12.76 -1.70 -23.66
C ALA A 715 11.68 -1.48 -24.74
N SER A 716 11.89 -0.55 -25.69
CA SER A 716 10.95 -0.34 -26.79
C SER A 716 10.81 -1.57 -27.71
N LEU A 717 11.89 -2.27 -27.99
CA LEU A 717 11.88 -3.47 -28.82
C LEU A 717 11.25 -4.68 -28.11
N VAL A 718 11.47 -4.85 -26.82
CA VAL A 718 10.81 -5.88 -26.01
C VAL A 718 9.30 -5.68 -26.00
N ILE A 719 8.83 -4.44 -25.74
CA ILE A 719 7.40 -4.11 -25.77
C ILE A 719 6.81 -4.31 -27.17
N ALA A 720 7.51 -3.88 -28.22
CA ALA A 720 7.08 -4.07 -29.60
C ALA A 720 6.91 -5.55 -29.96
N ASN A 721 7.88 -6.40 -29.59
CA ASN A 721 7.81 -7.85 -29.85
C ASN A 721 6.70 -8.53 -29.03
N ALA A 722 6.45 -8.08 -27.79
CA ALA A 722 5.34 -8.58 -26.99
C ALA A 722 3.98 -8.18 -27.58
N ALA A 723 3.82 -6.95 -28.05
CA ALA A 723 2.60 -6.47 -28.69
C ALA A 723 2.33 -7.21 -30.01
N LEU A 724 3.36 -7.45 -30.84
CA LEU A 724 3.26 -8.28 -32.05
C LEU A 724 2.83 -9.71 -31.73
N ALA A 725 3.41 -10.30 -30.68
CA ALA A 725 3.04 -11.64 -30.23
C ALA A 725 1.58 -11.70 -29.74
N SER A 726 1.06 -10.60 -29.22
CA SER A 726 -0.35 -10.44 -28.82
C SER A 726 -1.31 -10.17 -30.01
N GLY A 727 -0.82 -10.24 -31.24
CA GLY A 727 -1.63 -10.03 -32.45
C GLY A 727 -1.91 -8.57 -32.79
N MET A 728 -1.15 -7.62 -32.21
CA MET A 728 -1.26 -6.21 -32.52
C MET A 728 -0.42 -5.80 -33.72
N GLU A 729 -0.88 -4.86 -34.52
CA GLU A 729 -0.05 -4.12 -35.46
C GLU A 729 0.80 -3.11 -34.66
N VAL A 730 2.11 -3.10 -34.87
CA VAL A 730 3.02 -2.24 -34.11
C VAL A 730 3.74 -1.27 -35.04
N THR A 731 3.73 0.02 -34.65
CA THR A 731 4.50 1.07 -35.30
C THR A 731 5.50 1.67 -34.32
N LEU A 732 6.78 1.63 -34.68
CA LEU A 732 7.87 2.31 -33.96
C LEU A 732 8.21 3.61 -34.69
N PHE A 733 8.11 4.75 -33.99
CA PHE A 733 8.46 6.05 -34.51
C PHE A 733 9.76 6.54 -33.85
N PHE A 734 10.86 6.53 -34.60
CA PHE A 734 12.16 6.97 -34.12
C PHE A 734 12.37 8.46 -34.39
N THR A 735 12.78 9.18 -33.36
CA THR A 735 13.01 10.61 -33.43
C THR A 735 14.25 11.03 -32.63
N PHE A 736 14.90 12.12 -32.98
CA PHE A 736 16.11 12.63 -32.36
C PHE A 736 17.19 11.55 -32.14
N TRP A 737 17.70 11.40 -30.90
CA TRP A 737 18.75 10.42 -30.57
C TRP A 737 18.36 8.96 -30.85
N GLY A 738 17.06 8.65 -30.82
CA GLY A 738 16.53 7.32 -31.16
C GLY A 738 16.83 6.90 -32.59
N LEU A 739 16.93 7.87 -33.53
CA LEU A 739 17.30 7.59 -34.94
C LEU A 739 18.59 6.82 -35.08
N LYS A 740 19.56 7.02 -34.18
CA LYS A 740 20.82 6.28 -34.20
C LYS A 740 20.62 4.77 -34.13
N ALA A 741 19.58 4.29 -33.45
CA ALA A 741 19.28 2.86 -33.32
C ALA A 741 18.94 2.20 -34.66
N ILE A 742 18.37 2.95 -35.60
CA ILE A 742 17.93 2.45 -36.92
C ILE A 742 18.88 2.82 -38.06
N THR A 743 20.10 3.32 -37.75
CA THR A 743 21.15 3.44 -38.76
C THR A 743 21.91 2.12 -38.93
N ARG A 744 22.56 1.88 -40.10
CA ARG A 744 23.15 0.58 -40.50
C ARG A 744 24.06 -0.07 -39.47
N ASN A 745 24.79 0.70 -38.66
CA ASN A 745 25.63 0.19 -37.57
C ASN A 745 25.28 0.78 -36.21
N GLY A 746 24.24 1.58 -36.14
CA GLY A 746 23.89 2.38 -34.98
C GLY A 746 23.53 1.55 -33.77
N ILE A 747 22.64 0.58 -33.91
CA ILE A 747 22.14 -0.24 -32.82
C ILE A 747 23.25 -1.01 -32.06
N LYS A 748 24.32 -1.38 -32.75
CA LYS A 748 25.47 -2.08 -32.16
C LYS A 748 26.35 -1.15 -31.34
N SER A 749 26.26 0.16 -31.59
CA SER A 749 27.13 1.21 -31.00
C SER A 749 26.43 2.05 -29.93
N LEU A 750 25.15 1.81 -29.60
CA LEU A 750 24.40 2.61 -28.65
C LEU A 750 25.05 2.63 -27.25
N PRO A 751 25.10 3.79 -26.57
CA PRO A 751 25.58 3.91 -25.21
C PRO A 751 24.56 3.33 -24.20
N LEU A 752 24.94 3.09 -22.94
CA LEU A 752 24.03 2.90 -21.83
C LEU A 752 23.63 4.25 -21.23
N SER A 753 22.41 4.36 -20.71
CA SER A 753 21.90 5.58 -20.04
C SER A 753 22.71 5.94 -18.78
N LYS A 754 23.24 4.93 -18.07
CA LYS A 754 24.08 5.07 -16.87
C LYS A 754 25.29 4.12 -16.96
N PHE A 755 26.38 4.46 -16.25
CA PHE A 755 27.60 3.61 -16.16
C PHE A 755 28.31 3.32 -17.51
N ASN A 756 28.26 4.26 -18.46
CA ASN A 756 28.86 4.06 -19.76
C ASN A 756 30.29 4.68 -19.88
N PHE A 757 31.14 4.56 -18.84
CA PHE A 757 32.51 5.09 -18.87
C PHE A 757 33.32 4.36 -19.96
N LEU A 758 33.76 5.09 -20.96
CA LEU A 758 34.54 4.60 -22.12
C LEU A 758 33.99 3.33 -22.79
N GLY A 759 32.65 3.12 -22.77
CA GLY A 759 32.01 1.96 -23.38
C GLY A 759 32.11 0.65 -22.58
N LEU A 760 32.77 0.64 -21.43
CA LEU A 760 32.95 -0.54 -20.56
C LEU A 760 31.62 -1.08 -20.06
N GLY A 761 30.68 -0.17 -19.64
CA GLY A 761 29.34 -0.56 -19.19
C GLY A 761 28.56 -1.29 -20.26
N ARG A 762 28.56 -0.79 -21.51
CA ARG A 762 27.93 -1.47 -22.66
C ARG A 762 28.51 -2.86 -22.91
N TRP A 763 29.83 -3.00 -22.88
CA TRP A 763 30.51 -4.28 -23.08
C TRP A 763 30.09 -5.28 -21.96
N MET A 764 30.09 -4.83 -20.73
CA MET A 764 29.68 -5.66 -19.58
C MET A 764 28.21 -6.06 -19.68
N MET A 765 27.30 -5.15 -20.03
CA MET A 765 25.88 -5.46 -20.22
C MET A 765 25.68 -6.49 -21.32
N LYS A 766 26.29 -6.33 -22.49
CA LYS A 766 26.22 -7.32 -23.56
C LYS A 766 26.77 -8.69 -23.15
N LYS A 767 27.81 -8.74 -22.31
CA LYS A 767 28.35 -10.00 -21.76
C LYS A 767 27.36 -10.65 -20.81
N VAL A 768 26.74 -9.89 -19.90
CA VAL A 768 25.69 -10.37 -18.98
C VAL A 768 24.48 -10.89 -19.74
N MET A 769 24.01 -10.16 -20.75
CA MET A 769 22.89 -10.58 -21.60
C MET A 769 23.16 -11.94 -22.26
N ARG A 770 24.36 -12.12 -22.84
CA ARG A 770 24.75 -13.41 -23.45
C ARG A 770 24.81 -14.55 -22.41
N LEU A 771 25.34 -14.29 -21.23
CA LEU A 771 25.39 -15.28 -20.16
C LEU A 771 23.99 -15.70 -19.68
N LYS A 772 23.06 -14.74 -19.66
CA LYS A 772 21.66 -14.98 -19.26
C LYS A 772 20.76 -15.34 -20.43
N LYS A 773 21.29 -15.56 -21.63
CA LYS A 773 20.54 -15.89 -22.85
C LYS A 773 19.46 -14.86 -23.21
N ILE A 774 19.71 -13.57 -22.93
CA ILE A 774 18.84 -12.47 -23.30
C ILE A 774 19.21 -12.01 -24.71
N SER A 775 18.22 -11.87 -25.59
CA SER A 775 18.42 -11.42 -26.98
C SER A 775 19.08 -10.05 -27.05
N GLN A 776 20.03 -9.89 -27.94
CA GLN A 776 20.72 -8.62 -28.15
C GLN A 776 19.79 -7.60 -28.83
N PRO A 777 20.03 -6.27 -28.70
CA PRO A 777 19.17 -5.23 -29.33
C PRO A 777 19.04 -5.40 -30.84
N ASP A 778 20.09 -5.79 -31.52
CA ASP A 778 20.11 -6.02 -32.97
C ASP A 778 19.29 -7.27 -33.36
N GLU A 779 19.31 -8.33 -32.56
CA GLU A 779 18.47 -9.52 -32.73
C GLU A 779 16.97 -9.19 -32.52
N LEU A 780 16.64 -8.40 -31.46
CA LEU A 780 15.27 -7.97 -31.17
C LEU A 780 14.70 -7.07 -32.27
N LEU A 781 15.51 -6.17 -32.83
CA LEU A 781 15.09 -5.31 -33.95
C LEU A 781 14.85 -6.14 -35.21
N ALA A 782 15.76 -7.04 -35.53
CA ALA A 782 15.63 -7.91 -36.71
C ALA A 782 14.38 -8.83 -36.61
N ASP A 783 14.10 -9.36 -35.40
CA ASP A 783 12.91 -10.19 -35.16
C ASP A 783 11.62 -9.37 -35.30
N ALA A 784 11.57 -8.15 -34.71
CA ALA A 784 10.44 -7.25 -34.86
C ALA A 784 10.17 -6.87 -36.31
N MET A 785 11.21 -6.57 -37.09
CA MET A 785 11.09 -6.26 -38.53
C MET A 785 10.59 -7.47 -39.32
N LYS A 786 11.11 -8.67 -39.05
CA LYS A 786 10.68 -9.92 -39.68
C LYS A 786 9.22 -10.23 -39.40
N LYS A 787 8.70 -9.85 -38.23
CA LYS A 787 7.31 -10.02 -37.79
C LYS A 787 6.38 -8.90 -38.26
N GLY A 788 6.87 -7.94 -39.04
CA GLY A 788 6.06 -6.92 -39.69
C GLY A 788 5.88 -5.63 -38.91
N VAL A 789 6.79 -5.35 -37.92
CA VAL A 789 6.77 -4.04 -37.28
C VAL A 789 7.05 -2.94 -38.31
N ARG A 790 6.24 -1.90 -38.26
CA ARG A 790 6.44 -0.73 -39.09
C ARG A 790 7.38 0.26 -38.39
N ILE A 791 8.46 0.66 -39.08
CA ILE A 791 9.46 1.58 -38.51
C ILE A 791 9.43 2.88 -39.30
N ILE A 792 9.21 3.98 -38.61
CA ILE A 792 9.19 5.34 -39.19
C ILE A 792 10.31 6.16 -38.59
N ALA A 793 11.13 6.77 -39.43
CA ALA A 793 12.15 7.75 -39.06
C ALA A 793 11.60 9.17 -39.22
N CYS A 794 11.71 10.01 -38.17
CA CYS A 794 11.25 11.39 -38.22
C CYS A 794 12.10 12.25 -39.15
N SER A 795 11.52 12.75 -40.26
CA SER A 795 12.18 13.55 -41.26
C SER A 795 12.85 14.81 -40.68
N MET A 796 12.12 15.58 -39.87
CA MET A 796 12.67 16.77 -39.20
C MET A 796 13.89 16.43 -38.33
N SER A 797 13.83 15.34 -37.57
CA SER A 797 14.94 14.93 -36.71
C SER A 797 16.13 14.38 -37.50
N MET A 798 15.88 13.78 -38.66
CA MET A 798 16.93 13.36 -39.61
C MET A 798 17.70 14.56 -40.11
N ASP A 799 17.02 15.65 -40.53
CA ASP A 799 17.64 16.90 -40.99
C ASP A 799 18.47 17.56 -39.88
N VAL A 800 17.92 17.66 -38.67
CA VAL A 800 18.62 18.23 -37.50
C VAL A 800 19.88 17.44 -37.15
N MET A 801 19.81 16.10 -37.25
CA MET A 801 20.92 15.21 -36.90
C MET A 801 21.83 14.85 -38.08
N ASN A 802 21.62 15.45 -39.26
CA ASN A 802 22.34 15.18 -40.49
C ASN A 802 22.42 13.68 -40.82
N ILE A 803 21.31 12.97 -40.67
CA ILE A 803 21.16 11.55 -41.04
C ILE A 803 20.45 11.48 -42.37
N LYS A 804 21.06 10.85 -43.37
CA LYS A 804 20.47 10.68 -44.68
C LYS A 804 19.71 9.36 -44.79
N GLN A 805 18.83 9.28 -45.79
CA GLN A 805 18.07 8.04 -46.03
C GLN A 805 19.00 6.83 -46.31
N GLU A 806 20.12 7.04 -46.98
CA GLU A 806 21.13 6.02 -47.25
C GLU A 806 21.82 5.46 -45.98
N ASP A 807 21.77 6.19 -44.85
CA ASP A 807 22.34 5.77 -43.57
C ASP A 807 21.40 4.83 -42.78
N LEU A 808 20.12 4.79 -43.14
CA LEU A 808 19.13 3.96 -42.45
C LEU A 808 19.23 2.49 -42.89
N ILE A 809 18.76 1.59 -41.99
CA ILE A 809 18.60 0.20 -42.31
C ILE A 809 17.45 0.02 -43.35
N PRO A 810 17.50 -1.03 -44.21
CA PRO A 810 16.44 -1.28 -45.18
C PRO A 810 15.10 -1.50 -44.48
N GLY A 811 14.00 -1.02 -45.07
CA GLY A 811 12.64 -1.20 -44.61
C GLY A 811 12.16 -0.14 -43.57
N VAL A 812 12.93 0.93 -43.36
CA VAL A 812 12.53 2.11 -42.60
C VAL A 812 11.82 3.10 -43.51
N GLU A 813 10.64 3.56 -43.13
CA GLU A 813 9.89 4.63 -43.76
C GLU A 813 10.36 6.00 -43.24
N ILE A 814 10.34 7.04 -44.07
CA ILE A 814 10.57 8.40 -43.62
C ILE A 814 9.21 9.09 -43.47
N GLY A 815 8.95 9.69 -42.31
CA GLY A 815 7.70 10.38 -42.05
C GLY A 815 7.84 11.52 -41.05
N GLY A 816 6.89 12.46 -41.08
CA GLY A 816 6.82 13.56 -40.14
C GLY A 816 5.87 13.30 -38.98
N ALA A 817 5.76 14.26 -38.05
CA ALA A 817 4.85 14.24 -36.93
C ALA A 817 3.38 14.06 -37.35
N ALA A 818 2.98 14.59 -38.51
CA ALA A 818 1.62 14.44 -39.02
C ALA A 818 1.29 12.97 -39.40
N GLN A 819 2.25 12.24 -39.96
CA GLN A 819 2.10 10.81 -40.27
C GLN A 819 2.00 10.00 -38.97
N TYR A 820 2.83 10.28 -37.99
CA TYR A 820 2.73 9.68 -36.68
C TYR A 820 1.36 9.94 -36.02
N LEU A 821 0.87 11.20 -36.04
CA LEU A 821 -0.45 11.54 -35.51
C LEU A 821 -1.60 10.84 -36.25
N ALA A 822 -1.46 10.64 -37.56
CA ALA A 822 -2.45 9.87 -38.33
C ALA A 822 -2.49 8.39 -37.88
N GLU A 823 -1.33 7.78 -37.60
CA GLU A 823 -1.23 6.43 -37.05
C GLU A 823 -1.86 6.36 -35.64
N THR A 824 -1.63 7.39 -34.79
CA THR A 824 -2.18 7.40 -33.43
C THR A 824 -3.69 7.54 -33.37
N ARG A 825 -4.34 8.08 -34.39
CA ARG A 825 -5.82 8.15 -34.47
C ARG A 825 -6.48 6.79 -34.51
N THR A 826 -5.78 5.77 -34.99
CA THR A 826 -6.28 4.39 -35.14
C THR A 826 -5.70 3.44 -34.08
N THR A 827 -4.89 3.94 -33.14
CA THR A 827 -4.22 3.13 -32.13
C THR A 827 -4.83 3.35 -30.74
N GLY A 828 -4.96 2.28 -29.97
CA GLY A 828 -5.48 2.31 -28.59
C GLY A 828 -4.46 2.74 -27.56
N ASN A 829 -3.17 2.51 -27.82
CA ASN A 829 -2.08 2.78 -26.87
C ASN A 829 -0.92 3.47 -27.56
N ASN A 830 -0.47 4.59 -27.01
CA ASN A 830 0.74 5.30 -27.41
C ASN A 830 1.75 5.28 -26.27
N LEU A 831 2.93 4.72 -26.54
CA LEU A 831 4.03 4.72 -25.56
C LEU A 831 5.12 5.70 -26.02
N PHE A 832 5.69 6.42 -25.07
CA PHE A 832 6.79 7.35 -25.29
C PHE A 832 7.99 6.87 -24.46
N ILE A 833 9.11 6.52 -25.13
CA ILE A 833 10.33 6.03 -24.47
C ILE A 833 11.46 7.05 -24.71
N SER A 834 11.77 7.82 -23.65
CA SER A 834 12.74 8.91 -23.69
C SER A 834 13.97 8.69 -22.81
#